data_f87b6342243773663117927f3fa28dde
#
_entry.id   f87b6342243773663117927f3fa28dde
#
_cell.length_a   1.000
_cell.length_b   1.000
_cell.length_c   1.000
_cell.angle_alpha   90.00
_cell.angle_beta   90.00
_cell.angle_gamma   90.00
#
_symmetry.space_group_name_H-M   'P 1'
#
loop_
_entity.id
_entity.type
_entity.pdbx_description
1 polymer ?
#
loop_
_entity_poly.entity_id
_entity_poly.type
_entity_poly.pdbx_seq_one_letter_code
_entity_poly.pdbx_strand_id
1 'polypeptide(L)'
;MLTSSQTRILSRLAEFGEHFDKAWDVPRELSLPGLAESLGVVRSALHAPLSQLESEGLISTRTAHVIGGGSRKRTVVNITPEGRIVISEQKLPATQRKEGVIGPAPDPIVVYGRYSEIQEIVEVVKEGRSTIISGLPGIGKSTLARAVSSDLENLGWTIRWANCSFGTDAKSIGEMWLGKSSPSNIEAILEALPSNKTLLVLDEAQELHPRHSRSISHVVSEASSRCPVLLVVRAPNPLEIKGQFLDLRLDGLEVENAVKLLSKRTDPVTAEAVSNSLGGHPLAIRLWTPDEGIPEKTKAVLDYVKDTVINRLSEQGKKTLDELSIAPYPLGSQELYSEAGIAELDNSAVLKWSDGLMETHHLVRNVRKATLDQKTLSRMHHNEAKKWSTREGGRARKIEAYHRSMSGRDGDLEWIEENISLISNQDSSIAAVVIENALKVNDSQKLRSDAASLALDRGETKIAETHISKMNHGPSKKLFESRLARMDGKLSDAQRLEEEAVSLSDPSQRAKIEIASVIRRFDDRLPGRMSKLESDRILNQISRIRLDGIPFEEKDSAILSLELVKYGIALNNSDLADASKSRAEIESRVSEEDIILDILDIKAGISRMVDDKLSEGAISSAEDLISRISDYPSRISVIHATLEAVGTEIPDWLVVAHRESCTHNLREDIPSHRRLSAHRWYWRGVLEPSNRISHWTEAISRFKAAECRNAANDLLAMLSKGI
;
A
#
# COMPACT_ATOMS: atom_id res chain seq x y z
N MET A 1 -24.32 19.07 -29.97
CA MET A 1 -23.12 18.92 -29.11
C MET A 1 -23.57 18.35 -27.79
N LEU A 2 -22.94 17.23 -27.39
CA LEU A 2 -23.23 16.59 -26.10
C LEU A 2 -22.79 17.48 -24.93
N THR A 3 -23.59 17.51 -23.88
CA THR A 3 -23.21 18.15 -22.61
C THR A 3 -22.15 17.31 -21.90
N SER A 4 -21.42 17.90 -20.95
CA SER A 4 -20.42 17.19 -20.14
C SER A 4 -21.02 15.95 -19.43
N SER A 5 -22.24 16.04 -18.91
CA SER A 5 -22.97 14.93 -18.29
C SER A 5 -23.31 13.82 -19.29
N GLN A 6 -23.76 14.18 -20.50
CA GLN A 6 -24.06 13.21 -21.55
C GLN A 6 -22.81 12.49 -22.04
N THR A 7 -21.70 13.21 -22.23
CA THR A 7 -20.41 12.61 -22.60
C THR A 7 -19.92 11.63 -21.54
N ARG A 8 -20.02 11.96 -20.25
CA ARG A 8 -19.66 11.05 -19.14
C ARG A 8 -20.52 9.79 -19.14
N ILE A 9 -21.83 9.90 -19.35
CA ILE A 9 -22.76 8.77 -19.44
C ILE A 9 -22.38 7.86 -20.59
N LEU A 10 -22.23 8.40 -21.81
CA LEU A 10 -21.86 7.60 -22.98
C LEU A 10 -20.49 6.96 -22.86
N SER A 11 -19.50 7.69 -22.33
CA SER A 11 -18.16 7.12 -22.07
C SER A 11 -18.21 5.93 -21.11
N ARG A 12 -18.99 6.04 -20.03
CA ARG A 12 -19.15 4.93 -19.06
C ARG A 12 -19.87 3.74 -19.67
N LEU A 13 -20.95 3.97 -20.43
CA LEU A 13 -21.66 2.89 -21.09
C LEU A 13 -20.84 2.21 -22.20
N ALA A 14 -19.95 2.95 -22.88
CA ALA A 14 -19.06 2.42 -23.91
C ALA A 14 -17.98 1.45 -23.38
N GLU A 15 -17.71 1.45 -22.07
CA GLU A 15 -16.80 0.47 -21.43
C GLU A 15 -17.36 -0.95 -21.43
N PHE A 16 -18.68 -1.10 -21.58
CA PHE A 16 -19.36 -2.40 -21.61
C PHE A 16 -19.48 -2.92 -23.05
N GLY A 17 -19.13 -4.18 -23.23
CA GLY A 17 -19.16 -4.83 -24.55
C GLY A 17 -20.59 -5.02 -25.09
N GLU A 18 -20.74 -5.08 -26.43
CA GLU A 18 -22.02 -5.24 -27.13
C GLU A 18 -22.77 -6.55 -26.75
N HIS A 19 -22.06 -7.54 -26.22
CA HIS A 19 -22.69 -8.79 -25.76
C HIS A 19 -23.69 -8.57 -24.61
N PHE A 20 -23.59 -7.46 -23.88
CA PHE A 20 -24.56 -7.10 -22.84
C PHE A 20 -25.86 -6.49 -23.39
N ASP A 21 -25.92 -6.06 -24.65
CA ASP A 21 -27.09 -5.38 -25.21
C ASP A 21 -28.34 -6.30 -25.25
N LYS A 22 -28.14 -7.61 -25.42
CA LYS A 22 -29.18 -8.63 -25.43
C LYS A 22 -29.07 -9.64 -24.28
N ALA A 23 -28.10 -9.51 -23.40
CA ALA A 23 -27.88 -10.45 -22.32
C ALA A 23 -29.04 -10.47 -21.33
N TRP A 24 -29.37 -11.67 -20.81
CA TRP A 24 -30.40 -11.85 -19.77
C TRP A 24 -29.95 -11.22 -18.45
N ASP A 25 -28.68 -11.45 -18.08
CA ASP A 25 -28.03 -10.90 -16.89
C ASP A 25 -27.04 -9.83 -17.32
N VAL A 26 -27.10 -8.67 -16.68
CA VAL A 26 -26.20 -7.53 -16.97
C VAL A 26 -25.52 -7.02 -15.71
N PRO A 27 -24.33 -6.41 -15.82
CA PRO A 27 -23.66 -5.73 -14.73
C PRO A 27 -24.56 -4.68 -14.07
N ARG A 28 -24.37 -4.46 -12.78
CA ARG A 28 -25.17 -3.51 -11.99
C ARG A 28 -25.07 -2.08 -12.53
N GLU A 29 -23.91 -1.73 -13.04
CA GLU A 29 -23.58 -0.42 -13.61
C GLU A 29 -24.42 -0.04 -14.82
N LEU A 30 -25.00 -1.01 -15.52
CA LEU A 30 -25.95 -0.75 -16.60
C LEU A 30 -27.36 -0.46 -16.08
N SER A 31 -27.67 -0.67 -14.80
CA SER A 31 -28.95 -0.27 -14.21
C SER A 31 -28.90 1.21 -13.79
N LEU A 32 -30.06 1.90 -13.77
CA LEU A 32 -30.14 3.30 -13.33
C LEU A 32 -29.48 3.55 -11.97
N PRO A 33 -29.68 2.71 -10.94
CA PRO A 33 -28.97 2.88 -9.68
C PRO A 33 -27.46 2.72 -9.79
N GLY A 34 -27.00 1.67 -10.48
CA GLY A 34 -25.58 1.40 -10.64
C GLY A 34 -24.85 2.42 -11.55
N LEU A 35 -25.55 2.94 -12.56
CA LEU A 35 -25.04 4.01 -13.41
C LEU A 35 -24.88 5.32 -12.64
N ALA A 36 -25.86 5.68 -11.79
CA ALA A 36 -25.78 6.83 -10.90
C ALA A 36 -24.60 6.71 -9.93
N GLU A 37 -24.43 5.54 -9.35
CA GLU A 37 -23.33 5.18 -8.45
C GLU A 37 -21.99 5.27 -9.15
N SER A 38 -21.84 4.67 -10.34
CA SER A 38 -20.58 4.67 -11.11
C SER A 38 -20.18 6.06 -11.63
N LEU A 39 -21.12 6.98 -11.79
CA LEU A 39 -20.88 8.35 -12.22
C LEU A 39 -20.79 9.34 -11.04
N GLY A 40 -21.02 8.88 -9.79
CA GLY A 40 -20.97 9.72 -8.60
C GLY A 40 -22.09 10.76 -8.53
N VAL A 41 -23.30 10.45 -9.11
CA VAL A 41 -24.42 11.38 -9.16
C VAL A 41 -25.67 10.79 -8.54
N VAL A 42 -26.61 11.62 -8.08
CA VAL A 42 -27.92 11.17 -7.62
C VAL A 42 -28.78 10.72 -8.81
N ARG A 43 -29.62 9.69 -8.64
CA ARG A 43 -30.45 9.12 -9.71
C ARG A 43 -31.30 10.17 -10.45
N SER A 44 -31.84 11.16 -9.72
CA SER A 44 -32.62 12.25 -10.31
C SER A 44 -31.82 13.11 -11.32
N ALA A 45 -30.50 13.21 -11.15
CA ALA A 45 -29.64 13.94 -12.07
C ALA A 45 -29.43 13.22 -13.41
N LEU A 46 -29.69 11.92 -13.48
CA LEU A 46 -29.57 11.15 -14.73
C LEU A 46 -30.80 11.24 -15.62
N HIS A 47 -31.99 11.54 -15.10
CA HIS A 47 -33.24 11.48 -15.89
C HIS A 47 -33.22 12.39 -17.12
N ALA A 48 -32.88 13.66 -16.97
CA ALA A 48 -32.85 14.61 -18.09
C ALA A 48 -31.79 14.25 -19.14
N PRO A 49 -30.50 13.99 -18.76
CA PRO A 49 -29.48 13.57 -19.71
C PRO A 49 -29.80 12.25 -20.44
N LEU A 50 -30.34 11.25 -19.74
CA LEU A 50 -30.69 9.96 -20.33
C LEU A 50 -31.89 10.09 -21.30
N SER A 51 -32.94 10.83 -20.92
CA SER A 51 -34.09 11.08 -21.78
C SER A 51 -33.68 11.78 -23.08
N GLN A 52 -32.72 12.70 -23.00
CA GLN A 52 -32.22 13.40 -24.19
C GLN A 52 -31.35 12.46 -25.05
N LEU A 53 -30.43 11.68 -24.45
CA LEU A 53 -29.62 10.72 -25.18
C LEU A 53 -30.47 9.61 -25.84
N GLU A 54 -31.56 9.20 -25.20
CA GLU A 54 -32.50 8.23 -25.76
C GLU A 54 -33.30 8.83 -26.91
N SER A 55 -33.74 10.08 -26.79
CA SER A 55 -34.42 10.81 -27.90
C SER A 55 -33.52 11.06 -29.11
N GLU A 56 -32.23 11.18 -28.89
CA GLU A 56 -31.21 11.30 -29.94
C GLU A 56 -30.75 9.92 -30.48
N GLY A 57 -31.29 8.82 -29.96
CA GLY A 57 -30.97 7.45 -30.41
C GLY A 57 -29.59 6.97 -30.03
N LEU A 58 -28.90 7.64 -29.09
CA LEU A 58 -27.53 7.30 -28.67
C LEU A 58 -27.47 6.24 -27.59
N ILE A 59 -28.57 6.04 -26.86
CA ILE A 59 -28.77 4.97 -25.89
C ILE A 59 -30.13 4.30 -26.11
N SER A 60 -30.28 3.10 -25.55
CA SER A 60 -31.54 2.39 -25.48
C SER A 60 -31.80 1.89 -24.07
N THR A 61 -33.07 1.89 -23.64
CA THR A 61 -33.46 1.34 -22.35
C THR A 61 -34.25 0.05 -22.54
N ARG A 62 -34.00 -0.93 -21.66
CA ARG A 62 -34.74 -2.20 -21.62
C ARG A 62 -34.83 -2.73 -20.20
N THR A 63 -35.59 -3.79 -20.00
CA THR A 63 -35.70 -4.48 -18.71
C THR A 63 -34.84 -5.72 -18.73
N ALA A 64 -33.90 -5.87 -17.80
CA ALA A 64 -33.04 -7.05 -17.67
C ALA A 64 -32.85 -7.46 -16.20
N HIS A 65 -32.34 -8.67 -15.99
CA HIS A 65 -31.89 -9.12 -14.70
C HIS A 65 -30.50 -8.49 -14.42
N VAL A 66 -30.27 -8.03 -13.19
CA VAL A 66 -29.05 -7.33 -12.80
C VAL A 66 -28.29 -8.22 -11.83
N ILE A 67 -27.03 -8.54 -12.15
CA ILE A 67 -26.17 -9.37 -11.31
C ILE A 67 -26.04 -8.71 -9.91
N GLY A 68 -26.36 -9.46 -8.86
CA GLY A 68 -26.41 -8.95 -7.49
C GLY A 68 -27.63 -8.09 -7.14
N GLY A 69 -28.60 -7.93 -8.08
CA GLY A 69 -29.79 -7.07 -7.90
C GLY A 69 -31.03 -7.75 -7.37
N GLY A 70 -30.97 -9.03 -6.94
CA GLY A 70 -32.13 -9.84 -6.52
C GLY A 70 -32.97 -10.33 -7.70
N SER A 71 -34.09 -11.02 -7.46
CA SER A 71 -34.91 -11.67 -8.49
C SER A 71 -35.75 -10.72 -9.39
N ARG A 72 -35.78 -9.43 -9.12
CA ARG A 72 -36.57 -8.47 -9.90
C ARG A 72 -35.76 -7.90 -11.07
N LYS A 73 -36.38 -7.92 -12.28
CA LYS A 73 -35.83 -7.21 -13.44
C LYS A 73 -35.83 -5.70 -13.18
N ARG A 74 -34.83 -5.03 -13.67
CA ARG A 74 -34.65 -3.56 -13.55
C ARG A 74 -34.49 -2.93 -14.92
N THR A 75 -34.81 -1.65 -15.03
CA THR A 75 -34.49 -0.86 -16.21
C THR A 75 -32.97 -0.70 -16.29
N VAL A 76 -32.41 -1.09 -17.43
CA VAL A 76 -31.00 -0.98 -17.76
C VAL A 76 -30.83 -0.12 -18.99
N VAL A 77 -29.68 0.54 -19.08
CA VAL A 77 -29.32 1.48 -20.14
C VAL A 77 -28.19 0.88 -20.94
N ASN A 78 -28.35 0.77 -22.24
CA ASN A 78 -27.33 0.29 -23.15
C ASN A 78 -26.97 1.41 -24.16
N ILE A 79 -25.69 1.52 -24.52
CA ILE A 79 -25.25 2.43 -25.59
C ILE A 79 -25.58 1.80 -26.95
N THR A 80 -26.10 2.59 -27.88
CA THR A 80 -26.36 2.13 -29.25
C THR A 80 -25.10 2.14 -30.11
N PRO A 81 -25.07 1.45 -31.29
CA PRO A 81 -23.98 1.59 -32.25
C PRO A 81 -23.69 3.05 -32.61
N GLU A 82 -24.73 3.88 -32.80
CA GLU A 82 -24.62 5.30 -33.08
C GLU A 82 -23.99 6.05 -31.91
N GLY A 83 -24.37 5.72 -30.67
CA GLY A 83 -23.77 6.29 -29.46
C GLY A 83 -22.27 5.94 -29.34
N ARG A 84 -21.88 4.72 -29.74
CA ARG A 84 -20.46 4.30 -29.77
C ARG A 84 -19.67 5.06 -30.83
N ILE A 85 -20.25 5.30 -32.01
CA ILE A 85 -19.61 6.12 -33.06
C ILE A 85 -19.40 7.54 -32.54
N VAL A 86 -20.46 8.18 -32.03
CA VAL A 86 -20.40 9.56 -31.53
C VAL A 86 -19.36 9.71 -30.43
N ILE A 87 -19.25 8.78 -29.47
CA ILE A 87 -18.25 8.88 -28.41
C ILE A 87 -16.83 8.51 -28.92
N SER A 88 -16.69 7.66 -29.93
CA SER A 88 -15.41 7.37 -30.56
C SER A 88 -14.88 8.52 -31.40
N GLU A 89 -15.75 9.24 -32.08
CA GLU A 89 -15.40 10.45 -32.82
C GLU A 89 -15.09 11.64 -31.91
N GLN A 90 -15.72 11.71 -30.73
CA GLN A 90 -15.39 12.68 -29.68
C GLN A 90 -14.15 12.30 -28.87
N LYS A 91 -13.61 11.07 -28.99
CA LYS A 91 -12.23 10.81 -28.61
C LYS A 91 -11.34 11.61 -29.56
N LEU A 92 -11.17 12.89 -29.25
CA LEU A 92 -10.09 13.72 -29.76
C LEU A 92 -8.81 12.89 -29.83
N PRO A 93 -7.94 13.13 -30.85
CA PRO A 93 -6.65 12.49 -30.92
C PRO A 93 -6.02 12.59 -29.54
N ALA A 94 -5.30 11.58 -29.12
CA ALA A 94 -4.60 11.52 -27.84
C ALA A 94 -3.63 12.70 -27.73
N THR A 95 -4.17 13.90 -27.63
CA THR A 95 -3.52 15.05 -27.09
C THR A 95 -3.37 14.68 -25.62
N GLN A 96 -2.11 14.32 -25.28
CA GLN A 96 -1.55 14.28 -23.95
C GLN A 96 -2.66 14.38 -22.89
N ARG A 97 -3.05 13.25 -22.29
CA ARG A 97 -3.75 13.30 -21.01
C ARG A 97 -2.93 14.29 -20.21
N LYS A 98 -3.48 15.46 -19.94
CA LYS A 98 -2.96 16.31 -18.88
C LYS A 98 -3.10 15.43 -17.65
N GLU A 99 -2.02 14.79 -17.25
CA GLU A 99 -1.90 14.13 -15.97
C GLU A 99 -1.90 15.23 -14.92
N GLY A 100 -3.08 15.83 -14.69
CA GLY A 100 -3.22 16.91 -13.74
C GLY A 100 -3.08 16.40 -12.32
N VAL A 101 -3.77 15.31 -11.97
CA VAL A 101 -3.79 14.74 -10.61
C VAL A 101 -3.42 13.26 -10.65
N ILE A 102 -2.46 12.88 -9.82
CA ILE A 102 -2.03 11.51 -9.56
C ILE A 102 -2.41 11.18 -8.12
N GLY A 103 -3.03 10.02 -7.89
CA GLY A 103 -3.45 9.56 -6.56
C GLY A 103 -4.92 9.82 -6.26
N PRO A 104 -5.38 9.45 -5.04
CA PRO A 104 -6.80 9.41 -4.64
C PRO A 104 -7.36 10.78 -4.23
N ALA A 105 -7.25 11.79 -5.09
CA ALA A 105 -7.84 13.10 -4.83
C ALA A 105 -9.37 13.07 -4.90
N PRO A 106 -10.09 13.83 -4.06
CA PRO A 106 -11.53 13.95 -4.15
C PRO A 106 -11.95 14.67 -5.45
N ASP A 107 -13.18 14.39 -5.89
CA ASP A 107 -13.74 15.10 -7.04
C ASP A 107 -13.85 16.62 -6.78
N PRO A 108 -13.62 17.47 -7.82
CA PRO A 108 -13.79 18.90 -7.70
C PRO A 108 -15.25 19.25 -7.41
N ILE A 109 -15.46 20.07 -6.40
CA ILE A 109 -16.78 20.62 -6.08
C ILE A 109 -16.75 22.14 -6.05
N VAL A 110 -17.91 22.78 -6.23
CA VAL A 110 -18.02 24.22 -6.13
C VAL A 110 -17.70 24.68 -4.70
N VAL A 111 -16.75 25.60 -4.58
CA VAL A 111 -16.31 26.19 -3.31
C VAL A 111 -16.90 27.57 -3.16
N TYR A 112 -17.45 27.87 -1.99
CA TYR A 112 -18.02 29.15 -1.66
C TYR A 112 -17.14 29.86 -0.63
N GLY A 113 -16.81 31.13 -0.87
CA GLY A 113 -16.20 32.04 0.12
C GLY A 113 -14.80 31.65 0.60
N ARG A 114 -13.97 31.08 -0.26
CA ARG A 114 -12.58 30.70 0.07
C ARG A 114 -11.57 31.23 -0.95
N TYR A 115 -11.98 32.27 -1.68
CA TYR A 115 -11.18 32.79 -2.78
C TYR A 115 -9.83 33.35 -2.31
N SER A 116 -9.82 34.07 -1.19
CA SER A 116 -8.61 34.65 -0.58
C SER A 116 -7.62 33.56 -0.16
N GLU A 117 -8.11 32.54 0.55
CA GLU A 117 -7.29 31.43 1.00
C GLU A 117 -6.73 30.60 -0.17
N ILE A 118 -7.54 30.38 -1.24
CA ILE A 118 -7.07 29.70 -2.45
C ILE A 118 -5.93 30.49 -3.09
N GLN A 119 -6.09 31.81 -3.30
CA GLN A 119 -5.08 32.65 -3.92
C GLN A 119 -3.80 32.73 -3.08
N GLU A 120 -3.92 32.87 -1.77
CA GLU A 120 -2.78 32.89 -0.86
C GLU A 120 -1.97 31.60 -0.96
N ILE A 121 -2.62 30.43 -0.92
CA ILE A 121 -1.94 29.15 -1.02
C ILE A 121 -1.31 28.96 -2.40
N VAL A 122 -2.01 29.34 -3.48
CA VAL A 122 -1.49 29.26 -4.85
C VAL A 122 -0.20 30.07 -5.00
N GLU A 123 -0.15 31.29 -4.46
CA GLU A 123 1.06 32.12 -4.52
C GLU A 123 2.20 31.52 -3.69
N VAL A 124 1.92 31.03 -2.48
CA VAL A 124 2.91 30.35 -1.62
C VAL A 124 3.50 29.13 -2.33
N VAL A 125 2.67 28.33 -3.00
CA VAL A 125 3.13 27.16 -3.77
C VAL A 125 3.97 27.57 -4.98
N LYS A 126 3.61 28.63 -5.69
CA LYS A 126 4.42 29.14 -6.80
C LYS A 126 5.81 29.63 -6.37
N GLU A 127 5.92 30.14 -5.14
CA GLU A 127 7.19 30.52 -4.54
C GLU A 127 8.02 29.31 -4.06
N GLY A 128 7.54 28.08 -4.26
CA GLY A 128 8.20 26.85 -3.80
C GLY A 128 8.04 26.57 -2.30
N ARG A 129 7.15 27.27 -1.62
CA ARG A 129 6.90 27.09 -0.18
C ARG A 129 5.72 26.15 0.08
N SER A 130 5.71 25.54 1.24
CA SER A 130 4.71 24.57 1.69
C SER A 130 3.66 25.20 2.60
N THR A 131 2.47 24.55 2.70
CA THR A 131 1.35 25.04 3.51
C THR A 131 0.75 23.91 4.34
N ILE A 132 0.35 24.25 5.58
CA ILE A 132 -0.48 23.39 6.44
C ILE A 132 -1.88 23.99 6.50
N ILE A 133 -2.89 23.23 6.08
CA ILE A 133 -4.30 23.60 6.26
C ILE A 133 -4.82 22.84 7.50
N SER A 134 -5.15 23.57 8.55
CA SER A 134 -5.68 23.00 9.79
C SER A 134 -7.11 23.49 10.07
N GLY A 135 -7.84 22.79 10.94
CA GLY A 135 -9.18 23.21 11.36
C GLY A 135 -10.09 22.05 11.75
N LEU A 136 -11.34 22.37 12.11
CA LEU A 136 -12.33 21.39 12.59
C LEU A 136 -12.71 20.35 11.52
N PRO A 137 -13.17 19.14 11.92
CA PRO A 137 -13.73 18.17 11.00
C PRO A 137 -14.93 18.75 10.25
N GLY A 138 -15.00 18.59 8.91
CA GLY A 138 -16.11 19.09 8.11
C GLY A 138 -16.08 20.57 7.76
N ILE A 139 -15.01 21.32 8.13
CA ILE A 139 -14.86 22.75 7.85
C ILE A 139 -14.49 23.05 6.37
N GLY A 140 -14.16 22.02 5.58
CA GLY A 140 -13.87 22.16 4.16
C GLY A 140 -12.39 22.16 3.79
N LYS A 141 -11.49 21.61 4.61
CA LYS A 141 -10.04 21.56 4.35
C LYS A 141 -9.67 20.82 3.07
N SER A 142 -10.12 19.58 2.89
CA SER A 142 -9.86 18.80 1.66
C SER A 142 -10.50 19.44 0.42
N THR A 143 -11.66 20.11 0.60
CA THR A 143 -12.32 20.88 -0.46
C THR A 143 -11.46 22.07 -0.89
N LEU A 144 -10.88 22.80 0.06
CA LEU A 144 -9.96 23.91 -0.23
C LEU A 144 -8.71 23.41 -0.93
N ALA A 145 -8.09 22.34 -0.41
CA ALA A 145 -6.92 21.73 -1.02
C ALA A 145 -7.19 21.26 -2.47
N ARG A 146 -8.39 20.71 -2.73
CA ARG A 146 -8.79 20.32 -4.09
C ARG A 146 -9.02 21.52 -5.02
N ALA A 147 -9.56 22.61 -4.51
CA ALA A 147 -9.72 23.84 -5.28
C ALA A 147 -8.36 24.47 -5.64
N VAL A 148 -7.44 24.58 -4.68
CA VAL A 148 -6.05 25.01 -4.91
C VAL A 148 -5.38 24.12 -5.97
N SER A 149 -5.57 22.81 -5.86
CA SER A 149 -5.05 21.85 -6.84
C SER A 149 -5.59 22.13 -8.25
N SER A 150 -6.88 22.39 -8.38
CA SER A 150 -7.50 22.70 -9.68
C SER A 150 -6.95 24.00 -10.30
N ASP A 151 -6.72 25.03 -9.50
CA ASP A 151 -6.14 26.28 -9.99
C ASP A 151 -4.68 26.06 -10.45
N LEU A 152 -3.90 25.28 -9.71
CA LEU A 152 -2.52 24.93 -10.08
C LEU A 152 -2.46 24.02 -11.31
N GLU A 153 -3.40 23.08 -11.49
CA GLU A 153 -3.53 22.29 -12.71
C GLU A 153 -3.74 23.17 -13.94
N ASN A 154 -4.60 24.20 -13.83
CA ASN A 154 -4.82 25.18 -14.90
C ASN A 154 -3.56 25.97 -15.23
N LEU A 155 -2.63 26.11 -14.27
CA LEU A 155 -1.32 26.75 -14.45
C LEU A 155 -0.22 25.76 -14.91
N GLY A 156 -0.59 24.50 -15.21
CA GLY A 156 0.30 23.47 -15.72
C GLY A 156 1.14 22.76 -14.64
N TRP A 157 0.66 22.73 -13.38
CA TRP A 157 1.25 21.97 -12.31
C TRP A 157 0.74 20.53 -12.30
N THR A 158 1.58 19.59 -11.88
CA THR A 158 1.18 18.21 -11.58
C THR A 158 0.89 18.10 -10.09
N ILE A 159 -0.27 17.57 -9.76
CA ILE A 159 -0.69 17.36 -8.38
C ILE A 159 -0.52 15.88 -8.02
N ARG A 160 0.16 15.59 -6.90
CA ARG A 160 0.35 14.23 -6.39
C ARG A 160 -0.31 14.12 -5.03
N TRP A 161 -1.43 13.41 -4.99
CA TRP A 161 -2.31 13.35 -3.83
C TRP A 161 -2.15 12.04 -3.07
N ALA A 162 -1.96 12.11 -1.75
CA ALA A 162 -1.98 10.97 -0.85
C ALA A 162 -3.01 11.18 0.25
N ASN A 163 -3.83 10.15 0.53
CA ASN A 163 -4.76 10.12 1.66
C ASN A 163 -4.22 9.22 2.76
N CYS A 164 -4.24 9.73 3.99
CA CYS A 164 -3.80 8.98 5.15
C CYS A 164 -4.92 8.10 5.73
N SER A 165 -4.53 6.94 6.20
CA SER A 165 -5.36 6.00 6.96
C SER A 165 -4.52 5.37 8.08
N PHE A 166 -5.13 4.55 8.93
CA PHE A 166 -4.44 3.92 10.05
C PHE A 166 -3.22 3.07 9.66
N GLY A 167 -3.25 2.46 8.46
CA GLY A 167 -2.17 1.62 7.94
C GLY A 167 -1.20 2.35 7.00
N THR A 168 -1.37 3.67 6.79
CA THR A 168 -0.50 4.43 5.89
C THR A 168 0.89 4.60 6.49
N ASP A 169 1.92 4.20 5.75
CA ASP A 169 3.33 4.41 6.07
C ASP A 169 4.03 5.21 4.96
N ALA A 170 5.33 5.45 5.10
CA ALA A 170 6.11 6.20 4.13
C ALA A 170 6.09 5.59 2.72
N LYS A 171 6.10 4.25 2.62
CA LYS A 171 6.00 3.54 1.34
C LYS A 171 4.65 3.77 0.68
N SER A 172 3.56 3.65 1.44
CA SER A 172 2.20 3.90 0.95
C SER A 172 2.04 5.32 0.41
N ILE A 173 2.64 6.32 1.06
CA ILE A 173 2.66 7.71 0.56
C ILE A 173 3.45 7.78 -0.75
N GLY A 174 4.63 7.15 -0.81
CA GLY A 174 5.41 7.06 -2.03
C GLY A 174 4.62 6.45 -3.19
N GLU A 175 3.90 5.35 -2.96
CA GLU A 175 3.06 4.70 -3.98
C GLU A 175 1.91 5.59 -4.45
N MET A 176 1.29 6.35 -3.56
CA MET A 176 0.23 7.30 -3.94
C MET A 176 0.79 8.50 -4.73
N TRP A 177 1.97 9.01 -4.38
CA TRP A 177 2.58 10.15 -5.07
C TRP A 177 3.27 9.78 -6.39
N LEU A 178 3.95 8.62 -6.46
CA LEU A 178 4.80 8.21 -7.58
C LEU A 178 4.19 7.10 -8.45
N GLY A 179 3.10 6.49 -7.98
CA GLY A 179 2.47 5.34 -8.63
C GLY A 179 3.08 4.01 -8.18
N LYS A 180 2.59 2.92 -8.78
CA LYS A 180 2.96 1.53 -8.41
C LYS A 180 4.46 1.21 -8.58
N SER A 181 5.20 2.01 -9.32
CA SER A 181 6.65 1.89 -9.50
C SER A 181 7.47 2.67 -8.46
N SER A 182 6.82 3.19 -7.41
CA SER A 182 7.49 3.90 -6.32
C SER A 182 8.54 3.01 -5.65
N PRO A 183 9.73 3.55 -5.35
CA PRO A 183 10.69 2.88 -4.48
C PRO A 183 10.08 2.60 -3.10
N SER A 184 10.65 1.65 -2.37
CA SER A 184 10.15 1.24 -1.05
C SER A 184 10.91 1.88 0.13
N ASN A 185 12.09 2.45 -0.10
CA ASN A 185 12.82 3.20 0.93
C ASN A 185 12.60 4.71 0.82
N ILE A 186 12.69 5.42 1.93
CA ILE A 186 12.37 6.85 2.02
C ILE A 186 13.32 7.69 1.15
N GLU A 187 14.62 7.41 1.19
CA GLU A 187 15.62 8.17 0.43
C GLU A 187 15.36 8.08 -1.08
N ALA A 188 15.09 6.88 -1.57
CA ALA A 188 14.79 6.66 -2.99
C ALA A 188 13.42 7.24 -3.39
N ILE A 189 12.41 7.25 -2.50
CA ILE A 189 11.15 7.96 -2.72
C ILE A 189 11.43 9.46 -2.91
N LEU A 190 12.21 10.06 -2.00
CA LEU A 190 12.55 11.46 -2.05
C LEU A 190 13.36 11.83 -3.30
N GLU A 191 14.29 10.97 -3.73
CA GLU A 191 15.07 11.16 -4.96
C GLU A 191 14.21 11.06 -6.23
N ALA A 192 13.19 10.22 -6.22
CA ALA A 192 12.26 10.04 -7.34
C ALA A 192 11.21 11.15 -7.45
N LEU A 193 11.11 12.08 -6.49
CA LEU A 193 10.18 13.20 -6.56
C LEU A 193 10.57 14.16 -7.68
N PRO A 194 9.63 14.56 -8.55
CA PRO A 194 9.89 15.55 -9.59
C PRO A 194 10.16 16.93 -8.99
N SER A 195 11.13 17.66 -9.52
CA SER A 195 11.53 18.98 -9.01
C SER A 195 10.79 20.18 -9.66
N ASN A 196 10.02 19.96 -10.74
CA ASN A 196 9.42 21.07 -11.50
C ASN A 196 7.89 21.04 -11.43
N LYS A 197 7.29 22.19 -11.09
CA LYS A 197 5.83 22.42 -11.09
C LYS A 197 5.01 21.25 -10.55
N THR A 198 5.43 20.73 -9.40
CA THR A 198 4.76 19.62 -8.72
C THR A 198 4.31 20.06 -7.34
N LEU A 199 3.05 19.82 -7.00
CA LEU A 199 2.50 19.96 -5.65
C LEU A 199 2.26 18.55 -5.07
N LEU A 200 2.81 18.30 -3.89
CA LEU A 200 2.52 17.10 -3.11
C LEU A 200 1.41 17.42 -2.11
N VAL A 201 0.33 16.65 -2.12
CA VAL A 201 -0.76 16.79 -1.14
C VAL A 201 -0.77 15.58 -0.22
N LEU A 202 -0.84 15.83 1.08
CA LEU A 202 -1.07 14.82 2.11
C LEU A 202 -2.33 15.17 2.87
N ASP A 203 -3.40 14.43 2.62
CA ASP A 203 -4.71 14.67 3.22
C ASP A 203 -5.04 13.69 4.34
N GLU A 204 -5.91 14.08 5.26
CA GLU A 204 -6.38 13.32 6.42
C GLU A 204 -5.24 12.84 7.35
N ALA A 205 -4.17 13.62 7.51
CA ALA A 205 -3.00 13.24 8.28
C ALA A 205 -3.29 12.87 9.75
N GLN A 206 -4.42 13.27 10.32
CA GLN A 206 -4.85 12.86 11.66
C GLN A 206 -5.33 11.40 11.76
N GLU A 207 -5.57 10.74 10.62
CA GLU A 207 -5.96 9.31 10.60
C GLU A 207 -4.74 8.36 10.68
N LEU A 208 -3.53 8.93 10.66
CA LEU A 208 -2.29 8.16 10.78
C LEU A 208 -2.19 7.48 12.15
N HIS A 209 -1.77 6.23 12.15
CA HIS A 209 -1.41 5.58 13.40
C HIS A 209 -0.09 6.16 13.95
N PRO A 210 0.05 6.42 15.27
CA PRO A 210 1.27 6.99 15.87
C PRO A 210 2.54 6.20 15.53
N ARG A 211 2.43 4.90 15.29
CA ARG A 211 3.51 4.01 14.87
C ARG A 211 4.26 4.52 13.63
N HIS A 212 3.56 5.16 12.69
CA HIS A 212 4.11 5.64 11.42
C HIS A 212 4.39 7.15 11.41
N SER A 213 3.92 7.92 12.41
CA SER A 213 4.00 9.38 12.41
C SER A 213 5.43 9.90 12.24
N ARG A 214 6.42 9.26 12.87
CA ARG A 214 7.82 9.70 12.80
C ARG A 214 8.42 9.56 11.39
N SER A 215 8.22 8.43 10.74
CA SER A 215 8.73 8.20 9.37
C SER A 215 8.04 9.13 8.37
N ILE A 216 6.74 9.35 8.53
CA ILE A 216 5.98 10.27 7.69
C ILE A 216 6.38 11.72 7.94
N SER A 217 6.59 12.15 9.21
CA SER A 217 7.14 13.49 9.52
C SER A 217 8.47 13.73 8.81
N HIS A 218 9.33 12.71 8.76
CA HIS A 218 10.61 12.79 8.03
C HIS A 218 10.37 12.94 6.52
N VAL A 219 9.53 12.09 5.92
CA VAL A 219 9.20 12.18 4.48
C VAL A 219 8.64 13.56 4.12
N VAL A 220 7.67 14.07 4.87
CA VAL A 220 7.05 15.38 4.60
C VAL A 220 8.06 16.51 4.75
N SER A 221 8.91 16.46 5.79
CA SER A 221 9.94 17.49 6.04
C SER A 221 10.98 17.52 4.91
N GLU A 222 11.51 16.35 4.50
CA GLU A 222 12.50 16.27 3.42
C GLU A 222 11.89 16.57 2.05
N ALA A 223 10.65 16.10 1.79
CA ALA A 223 9.96 16.40 0.55
C ALA A 223 9.71 17.90 0.39
N SER A 224 9.40 18.63 1.48
CA SER A 224 9.14 20.08 1.47
C SER A 224 10.36 20.92 1.04
N SER A 225 11.56 20.37 1.13
CA SER A 225 12.79 21.01 0.63
C SER A 225 12.98 20.85 -0.89
N ARG A 226 12.23 19.97 -1.54
CA ARG A 226 12.33 19.64 -2.97
C ARG A 226 11.12 20.10 -3.78
N CYS A 227 9.93 19.93 -3.22
CA CYS A 227 8.65 20.31 -3.83
C CYS A 227 7.75 20.94 -2.77
N PRO A 228 6.89 21.91 -3.13
CA PRO A 228 5.84 22.37 -2.24
C PRO A 228 4.98 21.21 -1.74
N VAL A 229 4.70 21.19 -0.44
CA VAL A 229 3.81 20.24 0.21
C VAL A 229 2.59 20.96 0.77
N LEU A 230 1.40 20.48 0.46
CA LEU A 230 0.14 20.90 1.04
C LEU A 230 -0.32 19.82 2.02
N LEU A 231 -0.12 20.07 3.31
CA LEU A 231 -0.54 19.19 4.38
C LEU A 231 -1.93 19.57 4.87
N VAL A 232 -2.86 18.63 4.84
CA VAL A 232 -4.23 18.82 5.31
C VAL A 232 -4.44 17.97 6.56
N VAL A 233 -4.77 18.65 7.66
CA VAL A 233 -4.79 17.99 8.98
C VAL A 233 -5.88 18.58 9.88
N ARG A 234 -6.33 17.80 10.84
CA ARG A 234 -7.12 18.29 11.98
C ARG A 234 -6.16 18.86 13.03
N ALA A 235 -6.56 19.93 13.70
CA ALA A 235 -5.84 20.43 14.86
C ALA A 235 -6.12 19.55 16.11
N PRO A 236 -5.10 19.19 16.92
CA PRO A 236 -3.67 19.43 16.71
C PRO A 236 -3.05 18.54 15.62
N ASN A 237 -2.00 19.04 14.96
CA ASN A 237 -1.25 18.28 13.97
C ASN A 237 -0.48 17.11 14.64
N PRO A 238 -0.67 15.84 14.23
CA PRO A 238 0.03 14.71 14.81
C PRO A 238 1.47 14.53 14.30
N LEU A 239 1.88 15.32 13.29
CA LEU A 239 3.19 15.25 12.67
C LEU A 239 4.13 16.35 13.19
N GLU A 240 5.32 15.97 13.55
CA GLU A 240 6.42 16.88 13.90
C GLU A 240 7.20 17.25 12.64
N ILE A 241 6.77 18.32 11.95
CA ILE A 241 7.32 18.73 10.67
C ILE A 241 8.39 19.79 10.86
N LYS A 242 9.50 19.63 10.14
CA LYS A 242 10.57 20.63 10.04
C LYS A 242 10.47 21.35 8.70
N GLY A 243 10.82 22.62 8.69
CA GLY A 243 10.78 23.44 7.46
C GLY A 243 9.91 24.69 7.61
N GLN A 244 9.83 25.48 6.54
CA GLN A 244 9.01 26.69 6.49
C GLN A 244 7.65 26.36 5.85
N PHE A 245 6.62 26.32 6.68
CA PHE A 245 5.24 26.13 6.24
C PHE A 245 4.41 27.35 6.57
N LEU A 246 3.56 27.78 5.64
CA LEU A 246 2.44 28.67 5.96
C LEU A 246 1.42 27.83 6.76
N ASP A 247 1.09 28.25 7.97
CA ASP A 247 0.04 27.63 8.78
C ASP A 247 -1.27 28.39 8.59
N LEU A 248 -2.22 27.77 7.90
CA LEU A 248 -3.54 28.32 7.60
C LEU A 248 -4.59 27.55 8.42
N ARG A 249 -5.16 28.21 9.42
CA ARG A 249 -6.30 27.67 10.16
C ARG A 249 -7.61 28.08 9.50
N LEU A 250 -8.42 27.09 9.12
CA LEU A 250 -9.74 27.33 8.53
C LEU A 250 -10.80 27.49 9.62
N ASP A 251 -11.52 28.60 9.55
CA ASP A 251 -12.72 28.88 10.32
C ASP A 251 -14.01 28.68 9.49
N GLY A 252 -15.18 28.95 10.07
CA GLY A 252 -16.48 28.88 9.37
C GLY A 252 -16.53 29.84 8.17
N LEU A 253 -17.45 29.56 7.26
CA LEU A 253 -17.73 30.46 6.14
C LEU A 253 -18.34 31.75 6.64
N GLU A 254 -18.00 32.87 6.00
CA GLU A 254 -18.74 34.13 6.09
C GLU A 254 -20.23 33.89 5.78
N VAL A 255 -21.12 34.58 6.50
CA VAL A 255 -22.58 34.36 6.39
C VAL A 255 -23.08 34.46 4.96
N GLU A 256 -22.62 35.42 4.19
CA GLU A 256 -22.99 35.61 2.79
C GLU A 256 -22.68 34.39 1.90
N ASN A 257 -21.61 33.69 2.22
CA ASN A 257 -21.16 32.48 1.51
C ASN A 257 -21.82 31.22 2.05
N ALA A 258 -22.04 31.16 3.37
CA ALA A 258 -22.77 30.08 4.03
C ALA A 258 -24.23 29.98 3.56
N VAL A 259 -24.90 31.10 3.39
CA VAL A 259 -26.28 31.21 2.81
C VAL A 259 -26.36 30.53 1.44
N LYS A 260 -25.33 30.65 0.60
CA LYS A 260 -25.32 30.02 -0.74
C LYS A 260 -25.46 28.51 -0.70
N LEU A 261 -25.01 27.85 0.41
CA LEU A 261 -25.19 26.41 0.61
C LEU A 261 -26.66 26.01 0.85
N LEU A 262 -27.49 26.95 1.33
CA LEU A 262 -28.91 26.76 1.65
C LEU A 262 -29.85 27.36 0.60
N SER A 263 -29.36 28.10 -0.38
CA SER A 263 -30.17 28.90 -1.32
C SER A 263 -31.24 28.14 -2.11
N LYS A 264 -31.09 26.80 -2.23
CA LYS A 264 -32.07 25.93 -2.89
C LYS A 264 -32.99 25.17 -1.89
N ARG A 265 -32.82 25.38 -0.58
CA ARG A 265 -33.43 24.59 0.48
C ARG A 265 -34.37 25.38 1.38
N THR A 266 -34.14 26.69 1.50
CA THR A 266 -34.93 27.57 2.36
C THR A 266 -34.84 29.02 1.87
N ASP A 267 -35.66 29.90 2.44
CA ASP A 267 -35.66 31.34 2.19
C ASP A 267 -34.39 32.02 2.73
N PRO A 268 -34.00 33.20 2.21
CA PRO A 268 -32.75 33.87 2.61
C PRO A 268 -32.66 34.22 4.11
N VAL A 269 -33.79 34.60 4.74
CA VAL A 269 -33.80 35.01 6.16
C VAL A 269 -33.53 33.78 7.06
N THR A 270 -34.19 32.68 6.77
CA THR A 270 -33.93 31.40 7.46
C THR A 270 -32.53 30.91 7.21
N ALA A 271 -32.03 30.98 5.98
CA ALA A 271 -30.67 30.59 5.61
C ALA A 271 -29.61 31.41 6.39
N GLU A 272 -29.81 32.71 6.53
CA GLU A 272 -28.94 33.59 7.31
C GLU A 272 -28.95 33.20 8.80
N ALA A 273 -30.12 33.01 9.38
CA ALA A 273 -30.28 32.62 10.79
C ALA A 273 -29.61 31.27 11.11
N VAL A 274 -29.80 30.28 10.24
CA VAL A 274 -29.16 28.95 10.35
C VAL A 274 -27.63 29.05 10.22
N SER A 275 -27.15 29.81 9.23
CA SER A 275 -25.72 30.03 9.01
C SER A 275 -25.04 30.66 10.22
N ASN A 276 -25.67 31.68 10.79
CA ASN A 276 -25.20 32.35 12.01
C ASN A 276 -25.21 31.39 13.22
N SER A 277 -26.26 30.60 13.38
CA SER A 277 -26.41 29.66 14.49
C SER A 277 -25.37 28.53 14.47
N LEU A 278 -25.02 28.05 13.28
CA LEU A 278 -24.03 27.00 13.06
C LEU A 278 -22.60 27.54 12.83
N GLY A 279 -22.36 28.82 13.07
CA GLY A 279 -21.04 29.46 12.95
C GLY A 279 -20.41 29.32 11.56
N GLY A 280 -21.23 29.31 10.51
CA GLY A 280 -20.75 29.14 9.14
C GLY A 280 -20.14 27.76 8.83
N HIS A 281 -20.34 26.73 9.68
CA HIS A 281 -19.71 25.43 9.52
C HIS A 281 -20.32 24.65 8.33
N PRO A 282 -19.57 24.43 7.19
CA PRO A 282 -20.15 23.95 5.94
C PRO A 282 -20.88 22.61 6.06
N LEU A 283 -20.29 21.63 6.75
CA LEU A 283 -20.91 20.31 6.90
C LEU A 283 -22.16 20.39 7.79
N ALA A 284 -22.12 21.14 8.90
CA ALA A 284 -23.29 21.29 9.77
C ALA A 284 -24.45 21.95 9.01
N ILE A 285 -24.17 22.96 8.20
CA ILE A 285 -25.16 23.63 7.34
C ILE A 285 -25.74 22.64 6.30
N ARG A 286 -24.92 21.79 5.71
CA ARG A 286 -25.37 20.76 4.76
C ARG A 286 -26.26 19.71 5.43
N LEU A 287 -25.97 19.37 6.68
CA LEU A 287 -26.76 18.39 7.47
C LEU A 287 -28.11 18.95 7.93
N TRP A 288 -28.24 20.28 8.01
CA TRP A 288 -29.48 20.93 8.43
C TRP A 288 -30.64 20.70 7.44
N THR A 289 -31.85 20.45 7.96
CA THR A 289 -33.08 20.33 7.18
C THR A 289 -34.14 21.35 7.62
N PRO A 290 -35.01 21.86 6.71
CA PRO A 290 -36.04 22.87 7.05
C PRO A 290 -36.97 22.46 8.20
N ASP A 291 -37.21 21.16 8.38
CA ASP A 291 -38.09 20.62 9.43
C ASP A 291 -37.51 20.77 10.86
N GLU A 292 -36.23 21.13 10.97
CA GLU A 292 -35.54 21.22 12.28
C GLU A 292 -35.72 22.56 12.98
N GLY A 293 -36.21 23.57 12.24
CA GLY A 293 -36.20 24.94 12.74
C GLY A 293 -34.78 25.53 12.81
N ILE A 294 -34.63 26.69 13.40
CA ILE A 294 -33.34 27.38 13.54
C ILE A 294 -32.62 26.80 14.77
N PRO A 295 -31.38 26.27 14.63
CA PRO A 295 -30.60 25.75 15.76
C PRO A 295 -30.29 26.85 16.79
N GLU A 296 -30.15 26.47 18.06
CA GLU A 296 -29.75 27.41 19.12
C GLU A 296 -28.29 27.85 18.94
N LYS A 297 -28.01 29.16 19.01
CA LYS A 297 -26.67 29.74 18.82
C LYS A 297 -25.61 29.25 19.83
N THR A 298 -26.02 28.76 21.00
CA THR A 298 -25.15 28.32 22.08
C THR A 298 -24.72 26.86 21.95
N LYS A 299 -25.28 26.10 21.02
CA LYS A 299 -25.03 24.66 20.91
C LYS A 299 -23.77 24.43 20.05
N ALA A 300 -22.81 23.69 20.61
CA ALA A 300 -21.65 23.28 19.84
C ALA A 300 -22.06 22.44 18.61
N VAL A 301 -21.35 22.53 17.49
CA VAL A 301 -21.60 21.75 16.26
C VAL A 301 -21.67 20.24 16.57
N LEU A 302 -20.89 19.76 17.52
CA LEU A 302 -20.89 18.35 17.94
C LEU A 302 -22.21 17.94 18.57
N ASP A 303 -22.78 18.77 19.44
CA ASP A 303 -24.09 18.52 20.08
C ASP A 303 -25.21 18.59 19.06
N TYR A 304 -25.13 19.54 18.13
CA TYR A 304 -26.06 19.64 17.01
C TYR A 304 -26.07 18.33 16.20
N VAL A 305 -24.92 17.83 15.77
CA VAL A 305 -24.83 16.57 15.01
C VAL A 305 -25.38 15.36 15.79
N LYS A 306 -25.09 15.30 17.11
CA LYS A 306 -25.60 14.25 17.98
C LYS A 306 -27.13 14.26 18.02
N ASP A 307 -27.74 15.41 18.29
CA ASP A 307 -29.17 15.52 18.52
C ASP A 307 -30.01 15.48 17.25
N THR A 308 -29.52 16.14 16.18
CA THR A 308 -30.26 16.29 14.93
C THR A 308 -30.01 15.19 13.92
N VAL A 309 -28.82 14.60 13.92
CA VAL A 309 -28.49 13.53 12.98
C VAL A 309 -28.58 12.16 13.67
N ILE A 310 -27.74 11.93 14.70
CA ILE A 310 -27.56 10.58 15.26
C ILE A 310 -28.82 10.11 16.01
N ASN A 311 -29.40 10.99 16.84
CA ASN A 311 -30.54 10.60 17.67
C ASN A 311 -31.82 10.35 16.85
N ARG A 312 -31.94 10.92 15.65
CA ARG A 312 -33.10 10.77 14.76
C ARG A 312 -33.03 9.51 13.88
N LEU A 313 -31.85 8.91 13.72
CA LEU A 313 -31.73 7.69 12.93
C LEU A 313 -32.55 6.56 13.53
N SER A 314 -33.15 5.76 12.67
CA SER A 314 -33.76 4.48 13.02
C SER A 314 -32.73 3.55 13.67
N GLU A 315 -33.19 2.50 14.33
CA GLU A 315 -32.29 1.50 14.90
C GLU A 315 -31.44 0.80 13.82
N GLN A 316 -31.95 0.67 12.59
CA GLN A 316 -31.15 0.17 11.46
C GLN A 316 -30.14 1.18 10.96
N GLY A 317 -30.51 2.44 10.85
CA GLY A 317 -29.60 3.53 10.50
C GLY A 317 -28.46 3.64 11.52
N LYS A 318 -28.77 3.56 12.82
CA LYS A 318 -27.76 3.55 13.89
C LYS A 318 -26.81 2.35 13.80
N LYS A 319 -27.31 1.13 13.53
CA LYS A 319 -26.46 -0.06 13.37
C LYS A 319 -25.52 0.07 12.19
N THR A 320 -26.00 0.55 11.04
CA THR A 320 -25.16 0.80 9.85
C THR A 320 -24.14 1.92 10.11
N LEU A 321 -24.54 2.99 10.81
CA LEU A 321 -23.62 4.04 11.24
C LEU A 321 -22.54 3.51 12.19
N ASP A 322 -22.90 2.65 13.13
CA ASP A 322 -21.97 2.02 14.07
C ASP A 322 -20.90 1.20 13.33
N GLU A 323 -21.33 0.37 12.40
CA GLU A 323 -20.46 -0.47 11.60
C GLU A 323 -19.47 0.37 10.77
N LEU A 324 -19.97 1.36 10.03
CA LEU A 324 -19.16 2.28 9.25
C LEU A 324 -18.24 3.16 10.14
N SER A 325 -18.69 3.49 11.35
CA SER A 325 -17.88 4.34 12.25
C SER A 325 -16.65 3.64 12.78
N ILE A 326 -16.66 2.32 12.96
CA ILE A 326 -15.49 1.56 13.44
C ILE A 326 -14.69 0.91 12.32
N ALA A 327 -15.16 0.98 11.07
CA ALA A 327 -14.47 0.42 9.92
C ALA A 327 -13.12 1.12 9.67
N PRO A 328 -12.04 0.37 9.42
CA PRO A 328 -10.72 0.94 9.12
C PRO A 328 -10.60 1.50 7.70
N TYR A 329 -11.47 1.07 6.80
CA TYR A 329 -11.53 1.47 5.39
C TYR A 329 -12.96 1.72 4.95
N PRO A 330 -13.18 2.50 3.87
CA PRO A 330 -14.50 2.59 3.25
C PRO A 330 -15.00 1.21 2.84
N LEU A 331 -16.30 0.93 3.03
CA LEU A 331 -16.92 -0.37 2.80
C LEU A 331 -17.86 -0.33 1.59
N GLY A 332 -17.95 -1.47 0.88
CA GLY A 332 -19.02 -1.71 -0.10
C GLY A 332 -20.33 -2.10 0.57
N SER A 333 -21.47 -1.93 -0.11
CA SER A 333 -22.78 -2.27 0.46
C SER A 333 -22.88 -3.76 0.86
N GLN A 334 -22.28 -4.64 0.07
CA GLN A 334 -22.21 -6.08 0.33
C GLN A 334 -21.28 -6.46 1.50
N GLU A 335 -20.48 -5.53 1.98
CA GLU A 335 -19.57 -5.73 3.12
C GLU A 335 -20.25 -5.43 4.45
N LEU A 336 -21.44 -4.80 4.45
CA LEU A 336 -22.23 -4.51 5.64
C LEU A 336 -23.04 -5.73 6.11
N TYR A 337 -23.46 -5.74 7.38
CA TYR A 337 -24.45 -6.70 7.89
C TYR A 337 -25.80 -6.55 7.21
N SER A 338 -26.21 -5.33 6.90
CA SER A 338 -27.47 -5.01 6.26
C SER A 338 -27.37 -3.73 5.46
N GLU A 339 -27.92 -3.74 4.26
CA GLU A 339 -28.04 -2.56 3.41
C GLU A 339 -29.20 -1.62 3.84
N ALA A 340 -30.04 -2.04 4.79
CA ALA A 340 -31.28 -1.35 5.11
C ALA A 340 -31.10 0.07 5.66
N GLY A 341 -29.99 0.35 6.34
CA GLY A 341 -29.68 1.69 6.87
C GLY A 341 -29.00 2.63 5.87
N ILE A 342 -28.51 2.13 4.73
CA ILE A 342 -27.71 2.93 3.78
C ILE A 342 -28.52 4.10 3.24
N ALA A 343 -29.74 3.85 2.79
CA ALA A 343 -30.59 4.88 2.18
C ALA A 343 -30.93 6.01 3.17
N GLU A 344 -31.12 5.68 4.45
CA GLU A 344 -31.38 6.66 5.50
C GLU A 344 -30.14 7.54 5.76
N LEU A 345 -28.96 6.93 5.87
CA LEU A 345 -27.70 7.64 6.08
C LEU A 345 -27.32 8.51 4.87
N ASP A 346 -27.58 8.04 3.65
CA ASP A 346 -27.32 8.80 2.43
C ASP A 346 -28.28 10.00 2.29
N ASN A 347 -29.57 9.80 2.55
CA ASN A 347 -30.57 10.88 2.57
C ASN A 347 -30.27 11.94 3.63
N SER A 348 -29.67 11.55 4.75
CA SER A 348 -29.23 12.44 5.84
C SER A 348 -27.86 13.09 5.56
N ALA A 349 -27.28 12.92 4.37
CA ALA A 349 -25.95 13.42 3.98
C ALA A 349 -24.81 13.00 4.94
N VAL A 350 -24.95 11.85 5.57
CA VAL A 350 -23.98 11.29 6.53
C VAL A 350 -22.86 10.53 5.82
N LEU A 351 -23.14 10.00 4.61
CA LEU A 351 -22.23 9.18 3.83
C LEU A 351 -21.41 10.02 2.84
N LYS A 352 -20.18 9.58 2.65
CA LYS A 352 -19.28 9.98 1.57
C LYS A 352 -19.00 8.76 0.71
N TRP A 353 -19.16 8.89 -0.60
CA TRP A 353 -18.96 7.83 -1.57
C TRP A 353 -17.70 8.09 -2.39
N SER A 354 -16.92 7.03 -2.64
CA SER A 354 -15.78 7.03 -3.54
C SER A 354 -15.64 5.64 -4.15
N ASP A 355 -15.62 5.54 -5.49
CA ASP A 355 -15.44 4.29 -6.24
C ASP A 355 -16.37 3.12 -5.80
N GLY A 356 -17.63 3.45 -5.48
CA GLY A 356 -18.61 2.46 -5.01
C GLY A 356 -18.46 2.00 -3.56
N LEU A 357 -17.48 2.56 -2.85
CA LEU A 357 -17.28 2.36 -1.41
C LEU A 357 -17.86 3.54 -0.63
N MET A 358 -18.33 3.28 0.57
CA MET A 358 -18.94 4.28 1.44
C MET A 358 -18.16 4.40 2.76
N GLU A 359 -18.07 5.61 3.24
CA GLU A 359 -17.60 5.95 4.59
C GLU A 359 -18.49 7.04 5.20
N THR A 360 -18.50 7.14 6.51
CA THR A 360 -19.18 8.24 7.19
C THR A 360 -18.31 9.48 7.22
N HIS A 361 -18.93 10.67 7.09
CA HIS A 361 -18.20 11.91 7.33
C HIS A 361 -17.52 11.90 8.71
N HIS A 362 -16.26 12.30 8.77
CA HIS A 362 -15.44 12.24 9.99
C HIS A 362 -16.07 12.93 11.21
N LEU A 363 -16.82 14.01 11.01
CA LEU A 363 -17.54 14.67 12.09
C LEU A 363 -18.55 13.72 12.73
N VAL A 364 -19.40 13.10 11.93
CA VAL A 364 -20.46 12.16 12.41
C VAL A 364 -19.81 10.92 13.02
N ARG A 365 -18.80 10.36 12.38
CA ARG A 365 -18.02 9.21 12.90
C ARG A 365 -17.45 9.49 14.29
N ASN A 366 -16.84 10.67 14.50
CA ASN A 366 -16.23 11.00 15.77
C ASN A 366 -17.27 11.26 16.86
N VAL A 367 -18.36 11.97 16.53
CA VAL A 367 -19.47 12.17 17.47
C VAL A 367 -20.06 10.83 17.88
N ARG A 368 -20.29 9.92 16.89
CA ARG A 368 -20.81 8.59 17.21
C ARG A 368 -19.86 7.79 18.11
N LYS A 369 -18.58 7.71 17.77
CA LYS A 369 -17.57 7.03 18.61
C LYS A 369 -17.50 7.58 20.04
N ALA A 370 -17.59 8.90 20.19
CA ALA A 370 -17.57 9.56 21.51
C ALA A 370 -18.82 9.24 22.36
N THR A 371 -19.92 8.80 21.77
CA THR A 371 -21.12 8.37 22.49
C THR A 371 -21.11 6.91 22.96
N LEU A 372 -20.11 6.14 22.52
CA LEU A 372 -19.98 4.70 22.83
C LEU A 372 -18.96 4.51 23.95
N ASP A 373 -19.29 3.68 24.93
CA ASP A 373 -18.37 3.27 25.97
C ASP A 373 -17.36 2.23 25.44
N GLN A 374 -16.22 2.11 26.12
CA GLN A 374 -15.13 1.23 25.74
C GLN A 374 -15.53 -0.26 25.64
N LYS A 375 -16.43 -0.70 26.52
CA LYS A 375 -16.91 -2.09 26.53
C LYS A 375 -17.78 -2.36 25.30
N THR A 376 -18.61 -1.42 24.91
CA THR A 376 -19.43 -1.49 23.69
C THR A 376 -18.55 -1.48 22.46
N LEU A 377 -17.56 -0.59 22.37
CA LEU A 377 -16.60 -0.56 21.26
C LEU A 377 -15.83 -1.89 21.12
N SER A 378 -15.31 -2.43 22.24
CA SER A 378 -14.62 -3.74 22.24
C SER A 378 -15.52 -4.85 21.71
N ARG A 379 -16.79 -4.87 22.14
CA ARG A 379 -17.78 -5.86 21.65
C ARG A 379 -18.07 -5.69 20.15
N MET A 380 -18.21 -4.45 19.68
CA MET A 380 -18.45 -4.17 18.26
C MET A 380 -17.28 -4.63 17.42
N HIS A 381 -16.05 -4.29 17.80
CA HIS A 381 -14.85 -4.75 17.11
C HIS A 381 -14.74 -6.28 17.08
N HIS A 382 -15.04 -6.98 18.18
CA HIS A 382 -15.05 -8.43 18.21
C HIS A 382 -16.09 -9.04 17.25
N ASN A 383 -17.30 -8.46 17.17
CA ASN A 383 -18.34 -8.92 16.25
C ASN A 383 -17.92 -8.69 14.79
N GLU A 384 -17.33 -7.53 14.48
CA GLU A 384 -16.80 -7.26 13.14
C GLU A 384 -15.69 -8.25 12.79
N ALA A 385 -14.76 -8.54 13.71
CA ALA A 385 -13.73 -9.55 13.48
C ALA A 385 -14.33 -10.91 13.10
N LYS A 386 -15.38 -11.35 13.79
CA LYS A 386 -16.11 -12.58 13.46
C LYS A 386 -16.77 -12.54 12.08
N LYS A 387 -17.36 -11.41 11.69
CA LYS A 387 -17.93 -11.22 10.36
C LYS A 387 -16.83 -11.34 9.27
N TRP A 388 -15.72 -10.66 9.48
CA TRP A 388 -14.64 -10.64 8.51
C TRP A 388 -13.86 -11.96 8.43
N SER A 389 -13.82 -12.77 9.50
CA SER A 389 -13.20 -14.10 9.50
C SER A 389 -13.88 -15.11 8.55
N THR A 390 -15.15 -14.86 8.20
CA THR A 390 -15.91 -15.71 7.25
C THR A 390 -15.69 -15.33 5.79
N ARG A 391 -14.93 -14.26 5.54
CA ARG A 391 -14.63 -13.73 4.19
C ARG A 391 -13.22 -14.09 3.77
N GLU A 392 -13.02 -14.33 2.49
CA GLU A 392 -11.73 -14.66 1.92
C GLU A 392 -11.01 -13.43 1.34
N GLY A 393 -9.70 -13.56 1.16
CA GLY A 393 -8.85 -12.57 0.50
C GLY A 393 -8.11 -11.62 1.44
N GLY A 394 -7.08 -10.98 0.89
CA GLY A 394 -6.17 -10.14 1.67
C GLY A 394 -6.83 -8.93 2.33
N ARG A 395 -7.82 -8.31 1.67
CA ARG A 395 -8.59 -7.20 2.24
C ARG A 395 -9.36 -7.62 3.50
N ALA A 396 -10.06 -8.76 3.43
CA ALA A 396 -10.82 -9.28 4.55
C ALA A 396 -9.91 -9.59 5.76
N ARG A 397 -8.78 -10.23 5.51
CA ARG A 397 -7.80 -10.56 6.55
C ARG A 397 -7.23 -9.33 7.25
N LYS A 398 -6.95 -8.26 6.51
CA LYS A 398 -6.48 -6.98 7.07
C LYS A 398 -7.51 -6.33 7.99
N ILE A 399 -8.78 -6.31 7.56
CA ILE A 399 -9.88 -5.73 8.33
C ILE A 399 -10.16 -6.59 9.59
N GLU A 400 -10.15 -7.91 9.46
CA GLU A 400 -10.24 -8.83 10.59
C GLU A 400 -9.16 -8.56 11.63
N ALA A 401 -7.89 -8.52 11.21
CA ALA A 401 -6.76 -8.28 12.09
C ALA A 401 -6.86 -6.93 12.83
N TYR A 402 -7.26 -5.87 12.12
CA TYR A 402 -7.53 -4.58 12.74
C TYR A 402 -8.59 -4.69 13.83
N HIS A 403 -9.73 -5.28 13.53
CA HIS A 403 -10.82 -5.39 14.50
C HIS A 403 -10.45 -6.27 15.69
N ARG A 404 -9.69 -7.35 15.51
CA ARG A 404 -9.17 -8.16 16.61
C ARG A 404 -8.23 -7.36 17.51
N SER A 405 -7.33 -6.57 16.92
CA SER A 405 -6.42 -5.72 17.70
C SER A 405 -7.13 -4.63 18.50
N MET A 406 -8.27 -4.14 17.98
CA MET A 406 -9.06 -3.10 18.62
C MET A 406 -10.07 -3.65 19.64
N SER A 407 -10.41 -4.93 19.58
CA SER A 407 -11.32 -5.58 20.54
C SER A 407 -10.63 -5.74 21.91
N GLY A 408 -9.33 -6.03 21.92
CA GLY A 408 -8.53 -6.25 23.13
C GLY A 408 -8.94 -7.47 23.96
N ARG A 409 -9.66 -8.45 23.36
CA ARG A 409 -10.08 -9.68 24.02
C ARG A 409 -9.02 -10.76 23.91
N ASP A 410 -8.86 -11.60 24.91
CA ASP A 410 -7.82 -12.63 24.98
C ASP A 410 -7.80 -13.53 23.74
N GLY A 411 -8.93 -14.12 23.34
CA GLY A 411 -8.98 -14.96 22.15
C GLY A 411 -8.70 -14.23 20.81
N ASP A 412 -8.94 -12.92 20.74
CA ASP A 412 -8.55 -12.12 19.58
C ASP A 412 -7.06 -11.81 19.58
N LEU A 413 -6.45 -11.63 20.76
CA LEU A 413 -5.00 -11.44 20.91
C LEU A 413 -4.23 -12.73 20.62
N GLU A 414 -4.71 -13.87 21.08
CA GLU A 414 -4.16 -15.21 20.76
C GLU A 414 -4.16 -15.43 19.24
N TRP A 415 -5.26 -15.13 18.58
CA TRP A 415 -5.36 -15.23 17.12
C TRP A 415 -4.33 -14.34 16.42
N ILE A 416 -4.09 -13.11 16.91
CA ILE A 416 -3.05 -12.22 16.35
C ILE A 416 -1.69 -12.87 16.47
N GLU A 417 -1.32 -13.41 17.65
CA GLU A 417 -0.05 -14.09 17.86
C GLU A 417 0.17 -15.29 16.93
N GLU A 418 -0.89 -15.98 16.54
CA GLU A 418 -0.82 -17.12 15.62
C GLU A 418 -0.72 -16.70 14.17
N ASN A 419 -1.37 -15.58 13.79
CA ASN A 419 -1.55 -15.19 12.39
C ASN A 419 -0.69 -14.00 11.96
N ILE A 420 0.13 -13.42 12.84
CA ILE A 420 0.86 -12.18 12.55
C ILE A 420 1.84 -12.32 11.39
N SER A 421 2.48 -13.46 11.23
CA SER A 421 3.38 -13.73 10.11
C SER A 421 2.64 -13.71 8.77
N LEU A 422 1.42 -14.27 8.73
CA LEU A 422 0.58 -14.24 7.53
C LEU A 422 0.13 -12.81 7.19
N ILE A 423 -0.26 -12.03 8.20
CA ILE A 423 -0.63 -10.62 8.03
C ILE A 423 0.56 -9.82 7.52
N SER A 424 1.75 -10.02 8.10
CA SER A 424 2.99 -9.35 7.69
C SER A 424 3.37 -9.67 6.25
N ASN A 425 3.21 -10.91 5.82
CA ASN A 425 3.44 -11.31 4.44
C ASN A 425 2.49 -10.65 3.44
N GLN A 426 1.29 -10.26 3.86
CA GLN A 426 0.35 -9.52 3.03
C GLN A 426 0.61 -8.00 3.09
N ASP A 427 0.79 -7.47 4.30
CA ASP A 427 0.94 -6.04 4.55
C ASP A 427 1.67 -5.78 5.87
N SER A 428 2.96 -5.47 5.77
CA SER A 428 3.80 -5.25 6.95
C SER A 428 3.46 -3.97 7.72
N SER A 429 2.87 -2.96 7.06
CA SER A 429 2.49 -1.71 7.74
C SER A 429 1.30 -1.93 8.66
N ILE A 430 0.31 -2.69 8.19
CA ILE A 430 -0.85 -3.09 9.00
C ILE A 430 -0.43 -4.03 10.11
N ALA A 431 0.43 -5.03 9.82
CA ALA A 431 0.97 -5.92 10.85
C ALA A 431 1.64 -5.14 11.98
N ALA A 432 2.42 -4.10 11.66
CA ALA A 432 3.05 -3.24 12.64
C ALA A 432 2.02 -2.52 13.54
N VAL A 433 0.94 -2.00 12.97
CA VAL A 433 -0.15 -1.37 13.74
C VAL A 433 -0.88 -2.38 14.62
N VAL A 434 -1.20 -3.54 14.06
CA VAL A 434 -1.90 -4.63 14.78
C VAL A 434 -1.09 -5.10 16.00
N ILE A 435 0.21 -5.33 15.82
CA ILE A 435 1.10 -5.72 16.93
C ILE A 435 1.17 -4.61 18.00
N GLU A 436 1.35 -3.37 17.61
CA GLU A 436 1.41 -2.25 18.55
C GLU A 436 0.13 -2.09 19.37
N ASN A 437 -1.03 -2.28 18.75
CA ASN A 437 -2.30 -2.26 19.46
C ASN A 437 -2.43 -3.45 20.43
N ALA A 438 -2.05 -4.66 19.99
CA ALA A 438 -2.07 -5.85 20.85
C ALA A 438 -1.12 -5.69 22.05
N LEU A 439 0.09 -5.16 21.85
CA LEU A 439 1.08 -4.90 22.91
C LEU A 439 0.63 -3.86 23.94
N LYS A 440 -0.29 -2.95 23.59
CA LYS A 440 -0.89 -2.01 24.57
C LYS A 440 -1.82 -2.71 25.56
N VAL A 441 -2.40 -3.83 25.15
CA VAL A 441 -3.32 -4.63 25.98
C VAL A 441 -2.59 -5.74 26.71
N ASN A 442 -1.74 -6.48 26.01
CA ASN A 442 -0.99 -7.62 26.53
C ASN A 442 0.47 -7.57 26.04
N ASP A 443 1.40 -7.33 26.96
CA ASP A 443 2.83 -7.27 26.67
C ASP A 443 3.44 -8.68 26.69
N SER A 444 3.08 -9.51 25.69
CA SER A 444 3.62 -10.87 25.55
C SER A 444 5.02 -10.87 24.94
N GLN A 445 5.87 -11.81 25.36
CA GLN A 445 7.23 -11.97 24.82
C GLN A 445 7.21 -12.41 23.34
N LYS A 446 6.20 -13.17 22.92
CA LYS A 446 6.01 -13.59 21.54
C LYS A 446 5.70 -12.38 20.65
N LEU A 447 4.71 -11.56 20.99
CA LEU A 447 4.41 -10.32 20.27
C LEU A 447 5.60 -9.35 20.24
N ARG A 448 6.41 -9.28 21.32
CA ARG A 448 7.64 -8.48 21.34
C ARG A 448 8.67 -8.98 20.34
N SER A 449 8.84 -10.30 20.26
CA SER A 449 9.73 -10.95 19.29
C SER A 449 9.27 -10.65 17.85
N ASP A 450 7.98 -10.81 17.58
CA ASP A 450 7.41 -10.55 16.28
C ASP A 450 7.51 -9.06 15.90
N ALA A 451 7.28 -8.14 16.85
CA ALA A 451 7.46 -6.71 16.66
C ALA A 451 8.92 -6.33 16.36
N ALA A 452 9.89 -6.93 17.05
CA ALA A 452 11.31 -6.72 16.81
C ALA A 452 11.72 -7.24 15.41
N SER A 453 11.29 -8.45 15.03
CA SER A 453 11.53 -9.02 13.72
C SER A 453 10.97 -8.13 12.60
N LEU A 454 9.70 -7.76 12.72
CA LEU A 454 9.01 -6.93 11.74
C LEU A 454 9.67 -5.55 11.60
N ALA A 455 10.08 -4.92 12.71
CA ALA A 455 10.77 -3.65 12.67
C ALA A 455 12.14 -3.75 11.97
N LEU A 456 12.90 -4.83 12.19
CA LEU A 456 14.15 -5.10 11.47
C LEU A 456 13.89 -5.35 9.98
N ASP A 457 12.86 -6.12 9.65
CA ASP A 457 12.47 -6.39 8.26
C ASP A 457 12.04 -5.11 7.52
N ARG A 458 11.50 -4.14 8.22
CA ARG A 458 11.13 -2.81 7.69
C ARG A 458 12.29 -1.79 7.74
N GLY A 459 13.46 -2.16 8.27
CA GLY A 459 14.60 -1.25 8.43
C GLY A 459 14.43 -0.20 9.55
N GLU A 460 13.47 -0.38 10.45
CA GLU A 460 13.11 0.56 11.52
C GLU A 460 13.94 0.30 12.79
N THR A 461 15.26 0.49 12.70
CA THR A 461 16.25 0.11 13.72
C THR A 461 15.94 0.61 15.12
N LYS A 462 15.51 1.88 15.28
CA LYS A 462 15.20 2.46 16.59
C LYS A 462 13.97 1.83 17.25
N ILE A 463 13.00 1.40 16.45
CA ILE A 463 11.81 0.72 16.94
C ILE A 463 12.18 -0.71 17.32
N ALA A 464 12.98 -1.37 16.49
CA ALA A 464 13.55 -2.68 16.81
C ALA A 464 14.31 -2.65 18.15
N GLU A 465 15.20 -1.67 18.36
CA GLU A 465 15.90 -1.47 19.66
C GLU A 465 14.93 -1.39 20.83
N THR A 466 13.84 -0.63 20.67
CA THR A 466 12.82 -0.47 21.73
C THR A 466 12.18 -1.79 22.10
N HIS A 467 11.82 -2.62 21.11
CA HIS A 467 11.24 -3.94 21.38
C HIS A 467 12.28 -4.93 21.92
N ILE A 468 13.48 -4.99 21.34
CA ILE A 468 14.58 -5.86 21.79
C ILE A 468 14.98 -5.56 23.22
N SER A 469 15.04 -4.28 23.63
CA SER A 469 15.40 -3.91 25.01
C SER A 469 14.45 -4.50 26.04
N LYS A 470 13.17 -4.64 25.70
CA LYS A 470 12.11 -5.18 26.57
C LYS A 470 11.95 -6.69 26.51
N MET A 471 12.70 -7.38 25.63
CA MET A 471 12.68 -8.84 25.57
C MET A 471 13.44 -9.47 26.75
N ASN A 472 12.99 -10.63 27.17
CA ASN A 472 13.71 -11.46 28.13
C ASN A 472 15.06 -11.89 27.58
N HIS A 473 16.04 -12.10 28.45
CA HIS A 473 17.35 -12.62 28.09
C HIS A 473 17.21 -14.04 27.51
N GLY A 474 17.76 -14.29 26.34
CA GLY A 474 17.70 -15.58 25.68
C GLY A 474 18.20 -15.53 24.23
N PRO A 475 18.19 -16.68 23.54
CA PRO A 475 18.71 -16.81 22.17
C PRO A 475 18.08 -15.81 21.19
N SER A 476 16.76 -15.67 21.21
CA SER A 476 16.02 -14.76 20.29
C SER A 476 16.47 -13.31 20.45
N LYS A 477 16.62 -12.83 21.69
CA LYS A 477 17.11 -11.47 21.95
C LYS A 477 18.51 -11.28 21.36
N LYS A 478 19.42 -12.22 21.59
CA LYS A 478 20.79 -12.17 21.05
C LYS A 478 20.84 -12.20 19.54
N LEU A 479 19.96 -12.94 18.89
CA LEU A 479 19.84 -12.96 17.43
C LEU A 479 19.35 -11.62 16.87
N PHE A 480 18.38 -10.97 17.50
CA PHE A 480 17.92 -9.65 17.08
C PHE A 480 18.98 -8.56 17.33
N GLU A 481 19.68 -8.62 18.48
CA GLU A 481 20.85 -7.75 18.75
C GLU A 481 21.94 -7.96 17.67
N SER A 482 22.20 -9.20 17.25
CA SER A 482 23.14 -9.54 16.17
C SER A 482 22.69 -8.97 14.82
N ARG A 483 21.41 -9.08 14.46
CA ARG A 483 20.86 -8.49 13.25
C ARG A 483 21.02 -6.96 13.25
N LEU A 484 20.69 -6.33 14.35
CA LEU A 484 20.83 -4.87 14.51
C LEU A 484 22.29 -4.43 14.34
N ALA A 485 23.24 -5.16 14.97
CA ALA A 485 24.68 -4.90 14.81
C ALA A 485 25.14 -5.05 13.34
N ARG A 486 24.62 -6.03 12.59
CA ARG A 486 24.91 -6.15 11.15
C ARG A 486 24.38 -4.97 10.34
N MET A 487 23.15 -4.54 10.64
CA MET A 487 22.55 -3.34 10.00
C MET A 487 23.38 -2.10 10.26
N ASP A 488 23.99 -1.97 11.46
CA ASP A 488 24.92 -0.90 11.82
C ASP A 488 26.33 -1.09 11.22
N GLY A 489 26.64 -2.23 10.61
CA GLY A 489 27.97 -2.55 10.06
C GLY A 489 28.98 -3.04 11.09
N LYS A 490 28.56 -3.35 12.34
CA LYS A 490 29.40 -3.87 13.42
C LYS A 490 29.51 -5.40 13.34
N LEU A 491 30.20 -5.91 12.32
CA LEU A 491 30.21 -7.33 11.97
C LEU A 491 30.83 -8.23 13.05
N SER A 492 31.87 -7.78 13.77
CA SER A 492 32.47 -8.52 14.89
C SER A 492 31.53 -8.66 16.07
N ASP A 493 30.81 -7.60 16.42
CA ASP A 493 29.79 -7.66 17.48
C ASP A 493 28.64 -8.57 17.08
N ALA A 494 28.21 -8.48 15.83
CA ALA A 494 27.15 -9.34 15.31
C ALA A 494 27.51 -10.83 15.40
N GLN A 495 28.76 -11.19 15.05
CA GLN A 495 29.26 -12.58 15.17
C GLN A 495 29.31 -13.03 16.62
N ARG A 496 29.85 -12.22 17.53
CA ARG A 496 29.90 -12.55 18.97
C ARG A 496 28.50 -12.78 19.55
N LEU A 497 27.53 -11.91 19.22
CA LEU A 497 26.15 -12.03 19.68
C LEU A 497 25.46 -13.28 19.12
N GLU A 498 25.81 -13.72 17.92
CA GLU A 498 25.32 -14.95 17.31
C GLU A 498 25.90 -16.19 18.03
N GLU A 499 27.19 -16.17 18.35
CA GLU A 499 27.85 -17.20 19.14
C GLU A 499 27.25 -17.30 20.56
N GLU A 500 26.94 -16.15 21.18
CA GLU A 500 26.20 -16.13 22.46
C GLU A 500 24.81 -16.76 22.33
N ALA A 501 24.07 -16.43 21.24
CA ALA A 501 22.77 -17.03 20.98
C ALA A 501 22.85 -18.55 20.84
N VAL A 502 23.83 -19.07 20.08
CA VAL A 502 24.09 -20.49 19.92
C VAL A 502 24.37 -21.17 21.29
N SER A 503 25.14 -20.50 22.17
CA SER A 503 25.48 -21.05 23.50
C SER A 503 24.27 -21.14 24.42
N LEU A 504 23.28 -20.28 24.25
CA LEU A 504 22.05 -20.25 25.07
C LEU A 504 20.92 -21.11 24.49
N SER A 505 21.11 -21.69 23.31
CA SER A 505 20.09 -22.43 22.56
C SER A 505 20.05 -23.89 22.90
N ASP A 506 18.86 -24.49 22.86
CA ASP A 506 18.68 -25.92 22.81
C ASP A 506 19.23 -26.52 21.49
N PRO A 507 19.36 -27.84 21.36
CA PRO A 507 19.93 -28.44 20.16
C PRO A 507 19.21 -28.12 18.86
N SER A 508 17.88 -28.01 18.87
CA SER A 508 17.07 -27.66 17.68
C SER A 508 17.29 -26.20 17.26
N GLN A 509 17.21 -25.30 18.21
CA GLN A 509 17.43 -23.86 17.97
C GLN A 509 18.86 -23.61 17.49
N ARG A 510 19.84 -24.29 18.09
CA ARG A 510 21.25 -24.21 17.68
C ARG A 510 21.43 -24.56 16.21
N ALA A 511 20.91 -25.70 15.79
CA ALA A 511 21.01 -26.14 14.40
C ALA A 511 20.38 -25.14 13.44
N LYS A 512 19.20 -24.61 13.77
CA LYS A 512 18.52 -23.58 12.96
C LYS A 512 19.35 -22.29 12.84
N ILE A 513 19.98 -21.84 13.92
CA ILE A 513 20.85 -20.64 13.91
C ILE A 513 22.09 -20.88 13.04
N GLU A 514 22.74 -22.05 13.21
CA GLU A 514 23.93 -22.41 12.44
C GLU A 514 23.63 -22.53 10.94
N ILE A 515 22.50 -23.15 10.56
CA ILE A 515 22.03 -23.22 9.16
C ILE A 515 21.79 -21.82 8.59
N ALA A 516 21.06 -20.96 9.32
CA ALA A 516 20.80 -19.60 8.89
C ALA A 516 22.08 -18.78 8.74
N SER A 517 23.08 -19.02 9.60
CA SER A 517 24.41 -18.40 9.52
C SER A 517 25.16 -18.79 8.26
N VAL A 518 25.14 -20.08 7.92
CA VAL A 518 25.77 -20.64 6.71
C VAL A 518 25.14 -20.04 5.45
N ILE A 519 23.79 -20.06 5.36
CA ILE A 519 23.06 -19.50 4.21
C ILE A 519 23.41 -18.01 4.04
N ARG A 520 23.36 -17.24 5.12
CA ARG A 520 23.67 -15.81 5.09
C ARG A 520 25.10 -15.53 4.62
N ARG A 521 26.08 -16.31 5.09
CA ARG A 521 27.47 -16.15 4.66
C ARG A 521 27.67 -16.48 3.18
N PHE A 522 26.95 -17.47 2.69
CA PHE A 522 26.96 -17.82 1.28
C PHE A 522 26.32 -16.73 0.42
N ASP A 523 25.16 -16.20 0.87
CA ASP A 523 24.42 -15.15 0.15
C ASP A 523 25.05 -13.76 0.22
N ASP A 524 25.97 -13.51 1.19
CA ASP A 524 26.61 -12.20 1.38
C ASP A 524 27.86 -12.05 0.54
N ARG A 525 27.78 -12.37 -0.76
CA ARG A 525 28.84 -12.16 -1.75
C ARG A 525 28.25 -11.80 -3.10
N LEU A 526 29.02 -11.05 -3.89
CA LEU A 526 28.68 -10.86 -5.30
C LEU A 526 28.96 -12.15 -6.10
N PRO A 527 28.24 -12.36 -7.22
CA PRO A 527 28.46 -13.48 -8.12
C PRO A 527 29.95 -13.63 -8.50
N GLY A 528 30.48 -14.85 -8.39
CA GLY A 528 31.86 -15.17 -8.75
C GLY A 528 32.96 -14.53 -7.85
N ARG A 529 32.59 -13.95 -6.69
CA ARG A 529 33.52 -13.30 -5.76
C ARG A 529 33.88 -14.11 -4.51
N MET A 530 33.27 -15.27 -4.32
CA MET A 530 33.59 -16.13 -3.19
C MET A 530 34.97 -16.81 -3.41
N SER A 531 35.88 -16.62 -2.47
CA SER A 531 37.19 -17.25 -2.53
C SER A 531 37.13 -18.73 -2.10
N LYS A 532 38.07 -19.55 -2.58
CA LYS A 532 38.17 -20.96 -2.17
C LYS A 532 38.31 -21.10 -0.65
N LEU A 533 39.05 -20.23 0.01
CA LEU A 533 39.20 -20.24 1.46
C LEU A 533 37.88 -20.02 2.20
N GLU A 534 37.02 -19.15 1.68
CA GLU A 534 35.68 -18.91 2.23
C GLU A 534 34.77 -20.09 1.97
N SER A 535 34.78 -20.66 0.76
CA SER A 535 34.08 -21.89 0.41
C SER A 535 34.43 -23.01 1.39
N ASP A 536 35.73 -23.26 1.63
CA ASP A 536 36.22 -24.29 2.56
C ASP A 536 35.76 -24.03 4.01
N ARG A 537 35.73 -22.74 4.44
CA ARG A 537 35.24 -22.37 5.77
C ARG A 537 33.75 -22.69 5.94
N ILE A 538 32.94 -22.36 4.92
CA ILE A 538 31.50 -22.63 4.94
C ILE A 538 31.24 -24.15 4.92
N LEU A 539 31.91 -24.94 4.07
CA LEU A 539 31.82 -26.40 4.03
C LEU A 539 32.21 -27.04 5.36
N ASN A 540 33.29 -26.56 5.99
CA ASN A 540 33.71 -27.03 7.33
C ASN A 540 32.68 -26.67 8.40
N GLN A 541 31.99 -25.52 8.29
CA GLN A 541 30.93 -25.19 9.21
C GLN A 541 29.72 -26.11 8.99
N ILE A 542 29.31 -26.37 7.75
CA ILE A 542 28.22 -27.31 7.42
C ILE A 542 28.48 -28.69 8.00
N SER A 543 29.73 -29.22 7.90
CA SER A 543 30.08 -30.56 8.39
C SER A 543 29.96 -30.71 9.92
N ARG A 544 29.93 -29.59 10.67
CA ARG A 544 29.81 -29.55 12.13
C ARG A 544 28.37 -29.40 12.62
N ILE A 545 27.43 -29.05 11.77
CA ILE A 545 26.03 -28.84 12.13
C ILE A 545 25.40 -30.20 12.46
N ARG A 546 24.84 -30.31 13.67
CA ARG A 546 24.13 -31.53 14.13
C ARG A 546 22.63 -31.34 13.90
N LEU A 547 22.07 -32.19 13.04
CA LEU A 547 20.65 -32.18 12.69
C LEU A 547 19.78 -33.08 13.59
N ASP A 548 20.40 -33.75 14.58
CA ASP A 548 19.70 -34.70 15.47
C ASP A 548 18.65 -34.03 16.35
N GLY A 549 18.84 -32.73 16.65
CA GLY A 549 17.90 -31.95 17.44
C GLY A 549 16.72 -31.35 16.66
N ILE A 550 16.74 -31.42 15.31
CA ILE A 550 15.68 -30.84 14.48
C ILE A 550 14.48 -31.81 14.46
N PRO A 551 13.22 -31.30 14.61
CA PRO A 551 12.03 -32.12 14.47
C PRO A 551 11.98 -32.84 13.11
N PHE A 552 11.42 -34.04 13.09
CA PHE A 552 11.40 -34.87 11.87
C PHE A 552 10.78 -34.16 10.68
N GLU A 553 9.70 -33.41 10.89
CA GLU A 553 8.96 -32.65 9.87
C GLU A 553 9.79 -31.49 9.22
N GLU A 554 10.79 -30.96 9.94
CA GLU A 554 11.64 -29.86 9.49
C GLU A 554 13.00 -30.35 8.94
N LYS A 555 13.34 -31.64 9.12
CA LYS A 555 14.66 -32.15 8.83
C LYS A 555 15.00 -32.14 7.35
N ASP A 556 14.04 -32.48 6.49
CA ASP A 556 14.22 -32.46 5.03
C ASP A 556 14.46 -31.03 4.53
N SER A 557 13.72 -30.03 5.04
CA SER A 557 13.92 -28.63 4.71
C SER A 557 15.31 -28.12 5.16
N ALA A 558 15.79 -28.56 6.32
CA ALA A 558 17.12 -28.22 6.81
C ALA A 558 18.24 -28.83 5.92
N ILE A 559 18.10 -30.08 5.52
CA ILE A 559 19.05 -30.76 4.62
C ILE A 559 19.01 -30.06 3.23
N LEU A 560 17.83 -29.83 2.68
CA LEU A 560 17.65 -29.13 1.40
C LEU A 560 18.39 -27.78 1.39
N SER A 561 18.23 -26.98 2.45
CA SER A 561 18.90 -25.69 2.59
C SER A 561 20.43 -25.82 2.57
N LEU A 562 20.98 -26.80 3.25
CA LEU A 562 22.42 -27.05 3.28
C LEU A 562 22.96 -27.57 1.94
N GLU A 563 22.23 -28.48 1.29
CA GLU A 563 22.61 -29.02 -0.02
C GLU A 563 22.58 -27.95 -1.12
N LEU A 564 21.63 -27.01 -1.07
CA LEU A 564 21.62 -25.85 -1.98
C LEU A 564 22.89 -24.98 -1.82
N VAL A 565 23.36 -24.76 -0.60
CA VAL A 565 24.61 -24.03 -0.35
C VAL A 565 25.80 -24.83 -0.87
N LYS A 566 25.88 -26.15 -0.60
CA LYS A 566 26.96 -27.02 -1.11
C LYS A 566 26.98 -27.03 -2.64
N TYR A 567 25.83 -27.14 -3.27
CA TYR A 567 25.70 -27.07 -4.73
C TYR A 567 26.26 -25.76 -5.29
N GLY A 568 25.85 -24.63 -4.73
CA GLY A 568 26.35 -23.32 -5.15
C GLY A 568 27.86 -23.16 -4.95
N ILE A 569 28.42 -23.66 -3.84
CA ILE A 569 29.87 -23.67 -3.59
C ILE A 569 30.58 -24.57 -4.60
N ALA A 570 30.07 -25.74 -4.89
CA ALA A 570 30.66 -26.66 -5.87
C ALA A 570 30.73 -26.04 -7.26
N LEU A 571 29.65 -25.35 -7.71
CA LEU A 571 29.67 -24.61 -8.99
C LEU A 571 30.67 -23.46 -8.99
N ASN A 572 30.75 -22.69 -7.89
CA ASN A 572 31.73 -21.59 -7.74
C ASN A 572 33.18 -22.10 -7.82
N ASN A 573 33.43 -23.30 -7.32
CA ASN A 573 34.75 -23.97 -7.36
C ASN A 573 34.98 -24.78 -8.65
N SER A 574 34.05 -24.80 -9.59
CA SER A 574 34.05 -25.63 -10.81
C SER A 574 34.13 -27.13 -10.52
N ASP A 575 33.61 -27.61 -9.38
CA ASP A 575 33.53 -28.98 -8.98
C ASP A 575 32.16 -29.60 -9.35
N LEU A 576 32.06 -30.05 -10.60
CA LEU A 576 30.82 -30.65 -11.12
C LEU A 576 30.45 -31.98 -10.48
N ALA A 577 31.44 -32.71 -9.91
CA ALA A 577 31.18 -33.98 -9.25
C ALA A 577 30.44 -33.78 -7.92
N ASP A 578 30.89 -32.81 -7.11
CA ASP A 578 30.22 -32.47 -5.88
C ASP A 578 28.89 -31.74 -6.12
N ALA A 579 28.80 -30.92 -7.17
CA ALA A 579 27.51 -30.33 -7.61
C ALA A 579 26.48 -31.43 -7.95
N SER A 580 26.87 -32.45 -8.72
CA SER A 580 25.98 -33.58 -9.06
C SER A 580 25.52 -34.38 -7.85
N LYS A 581 26.39 -34.59 -6.81
CA LYS A 581 26.00 -35.23 -5.57
C LYS A 581 24.94 -34.45 -4.81
N SER A 582 25.18 -33.11 -4.62
CA SER A 582 24.20 -32.28 -3.93
C SER A 582 22.88 -32.17 -4.69
N ARG A 583 22.92 -32.13 -6.04
CA ARG A 583 21.71 -32.15 -6.87
C ARG A 583 20.88 -33.44 -6.66
N ALA A 584 21.51 -34.60 -6.65
CA ALA A 584 20.83 -35.87 -6.41
C ALA A 584 20.20 -35.92 -5.00
N GLU A 585 20.86 -35.37 -4.00
CA GLU A 585 20.33 -35.24 -2.65
C GLU A 585 19.14 -34.29 -2.55
N ILE A 586 19.15 -33.19 -3.32
CA ILE A 586 18.03 -32.26 -3.46
C ILE A 586 16.84 -32.94 -4.14
N GLU A 587 17.08 -33.62 -5.28
CA GLU A 587 16.06 -34.32 -6.05
C GLU A 587 15.31 -35.38 -5.23
N SER A 588 15.99 -36.05 -4.31
CA SER A 588 15.36 -37.02 -3.42
C SER A 588 14.36 -36.42 -2.41
N ARG A 589 14.28 -35.06 -2.27
CA ARG A 589 13.49 -34.36 -1.26
C ARG A 589 12.47 -33.38 -1.82
N VAL A 590 12.51 -33.12 -3.13
CA VAL A 590 11.56 -32.23 -3.80
C VAL A 590 10.73 -33.06 -4.79
N SER A 591 9.60 -32.50 -5.26
CA SER A 591 8.82 -33.15 -6.31
C SER A 591 9.56 -33.07 -7.66
N GLU A 592 9.34 -34.03 -8.56
CA GLU A 592 9.94 -34.02 -9.90
C GLU A 592 9.55 -32.77 -10.73
N GLU A 593 8.43 -32.14 -10.40
CA GLU A 593 7.94 -30.93 -11.06
C GLU A 593 8.42 -29.63 -10.39
N ASP A 594 9.30 -29.72 -9.37
CA ASP A 594 9.76 -28.54 -8.64
C ASP A 594 10.73 -27.73 -9.52
N ILE A 595 10.40 -26.46 -9.72
CA ILE A 595 11.17 -25.49 -10.50
C ILE A 595 12.63 -25.36 -10.05
N ILE A 596 12.94 -25.76 -8.82
CA ILE A 596 14.29 -25.70 -8.28
C ILE A 596 15.24 -26.62 -9.05
N LEU A 597 14.78 -27.80 -9.47
CA LEU A 597 15.60 -28.75 -10.26
C LEU A 597 15.97 -28.14 -11.61
N ASP A 598 15.02 -27.48 -12.29
CA ASP A 598 15.28 -26.78 -13.55
C ASP A 598 16.34 -25.67 -13.36
N ILE A 599 16.25 -24.89 -12.27
CA ILE A 599 17.21 -23.84 -11.96
C ILE A 599 18.62 -24.43 -11.73
N LEU A 600 18.72 -25.53 -10.97
CA LEU A 600 20.01 -26.19 -10.73
C LEU A 600 20.63 -26.72 -12.03
N ASP A 601 19.83 -27.34 -12.90
CA ASP A 601 20.28 -27.90 -14.16
C ASP A 601 20.72 -26.82 -15.16
N ILE A 602 20.00 -25.69 -15.21
CA ILE A 602 20.40 -24.52 -15.98
C ILE A 602 21.74 -23.97 -15.49
N LYS A 603 21.90 -23.77 -14.18
CA LYS A 603 23.16 -23.29 -13.59
C LYS A 603 24.32 -24.23 -13.91
N ALA A 604 24.15 -25.54 -13.76
CA ALA A 604 25.15 -26.53 -14.09
C ALA A 604 25.45 -26.59 -15.59
N GLY A 605 24.42 -26.52 -16.43
CA GLY A 605 24.54 -26.54 -17.89
C GLY A 605 25.34 -25.37 -18.43
N ILE A 606 25.06 -24.16 -17.94
CA ILE A 606 25.76 -22.96 -18.35
C ILE A 606 27.20 -22.93 -17.77
N SER A 607 27.40 -23.38 -16.55
CA SER A 607 28.74 -23.46 -15.91
C SER A 607 29.66 -24.49 -16.56
N ARG A 608 29.15 -25.44 -17.34
CA ARG A 608 29.91 -26.43 -18.10
C ARG A 608 30.54 -25.87 -19.38
N MET A 609 30.66 -24.58 -19.58
CA MET A 609 31.13 -23.89 -20.78
C MET A 609 32.51 -24.35 -21.30
N VAL A 610 32.64 -25.65 -21.61
CA VAL A 610 33.76 -26.24 -22.36
C VAL A 610 33.29 -26.69 -23.73
N ASP A 611 31.95 -26.76 -23.93
CA ASP A 611 31.32 -27.20 -25.18
C ASP A 611 30.18 -26.24 -25.56
N ASP A 612 30.36 -25.40 -26.59
CA ASP A 612 29.44 -24.34 -27.01
C ASP A 612 28.00 -24.83 -27.28
N LYS A 613 27.82 -26.09 -27.69
CA LYS A 613 26.50 -26.67 -27.97
C LYS A 613 25.67 -26.99 -26.72
N LEU A 614 26.35 -27.34 -25.62
CA LEU A 614 25.66 -27.58 -24.34
C LEU A 614 25.23 -26.31 -23.68
N SER A 615 25.99 -25.23 -23.85
CA SER A 615 25.63 -23.91 -23.30
C SER A 615 24.42 -23.28 -24.02
N GLU A 616 24.32 -23.41 -25.36
CA GLU A 616 23.18 -22.91 -26.12
C GLU A 616 21.87 -23.59 -25.70
N GLY A 617 21.89 -24.92 -25.49
CA GLY A 617 20.71 -25.65 -25.01
C GLY A 617 20.27 -25.22 -23.60
N ALA A 618 21.20 -25.01 -22.69
CA ALA A 618 20.90 -24.54 -21.35
C ALA A 618 20.37 -23.09 -21.33
N ILE A 619 20.89 -22.22 -22.20
CA ILE A 619 20.41 -20.83 -22.36
C ILE A 619 18.99 -20.82 -22.92
N SER A 620 18.68 -21.64 -23.92
CA SER A 620 17.31 -21.77 -24.47
C SER A 620 16.33 -22.33 -23.43
N SER A 621 16.75 -23.30 -22.60
CA SER A 621 15.94 -23.83 -21.51
C SER A 621 15.66 -22.75 -20.44
N ALA A 622 16.62 -21.85 -20.19
CA ALA A 622 16.43 -20.73 -19.26
C ALA A 622 15.40 -19.72 -19.79
N GLU A 623 15.41 -19.42 -21.10
CA GLU A 623 14.43 -18.54 -21.74
C GLU A 623 13.01 -19.10 -21.61
N ASP A 624 12.83 -20.39 -21.92
CA ASP A 624 11.55 -21.08 -21.79
C ASP A 624 11.06 -21.08 -20.33
N LEU A 625 11.93 -21.36 -19.38
CA LEU A 625 11.60 -21.36 -17.96
C LEU A 625 11.14 -19.97 -17.49
N ILE A 626 11.91 -18.93 -17.81
CA ILE A 626 11.58 -17.54 -17.46
C ILE A 626 10.21 -17.14 -18.01
N SER A 627 9.85 -17.58 -19.22
CA SER A 627 8.57 -17.27 -19.83
C SER A 627 7.38 -17.91 -19.12
N ARG A 628 7.56 -19.08 -18.49
CA ARG A 628 6.52 -19.87 -17.80
C ARG A 628 6.30 -19.45 -16.35
N ILE A 629 7.27 -18.82 -15.70
CA ILE A 629 7.15 -18.40 -14.29
C ILE A 629 6.23 -17.19 -14.18
N SER A 630 5.11 -17.34 -13.48
CA SER A 630 4.16 -16.26 -13.20
C SER A 630 4.54 -15.42 -11.97
N ASP A 631 5.23 -16.02 -10.98
CA ASP A 631 5.67 -15.35 -9.77
C ASP A 631 6.92 -14.50 -10.04
N TYR A 632 6.79 -13.17 -9.86
CA TYR A 632 7.86 -12.23 -10.19
C TYR A 632 9.16 -12.41 -9.41
N PRO A 633 9.17 -12.59 -8.09
CA PRO A 633 10.40 -12.84 -7.34
C PRO A 633 11.15 -14.07 -7.85
N SER A 634 10.47 -15.17 -8.10
CA SER A 634 11.05 -16.39 -8.66
C SER A 634 11.60 -16.16 -10.07
N ARG A 635 10.84 -15.48 -10.92
CA ARG A 635 11.28 -15.11 -12.29
C ARG A 635 12.56 -14.26 -12.25
N ILE A 636 12.64 -13.24 -11.39
CA ILE A 636 13.83 -12.41 -11.22
C ILE A 636 15.01 -13.25 -10.72
N SER A 637 14.78 -14.19 -9.80
CA SER A 637 15.83 -15.09 -9.29
C SER A 637 16.43 -15.94 -10.40
N VAL A 638 15.59 -16.47 -11.32
CA VAL A 638 16.08 -17.25 -12.48
C VAL A 638 16.84 -16.35 -13.45
N ILE A 639 16.36 -15.13 -13.74
CA ILE A 639 17.07 -14.16 -14.58
C ILE A 639 18.46 -13.88 -14.01
N HIS A 640 18.57 -13.60 -12.70
CA HIS A 640 19.86 -13.33 -12.05
C HIS A 640 20.78 -14.56 -12.07
N ALA A 641 20.23 -15.75 -11.81
CA ALA A 641 20.99 -16.99 -11.88
C ALA A 641 21.54 -17.25 -13.29
N THR A 642 20.75 -16.96 -14.32
CA THR A 642 21.16 -17.10 -15.72
C THR A 642 22.24 -16.05 -16.08
N LEU A 643 22.07 -14.78 -15.67
CA LEU A 643 23.09 -13.74 -15.85
C LEU A 643 24.44 -14.11 -15.19
N GLU A 644 24.38 -14.67 -13.96
CA GLU A 644 25.57 -15.15 -13.27
C GLU A 644 26.29 -16.25 -14.04
N ALA A 645 25.53 -17.21 -14.56
CA ALA A 645 26.09 -18.39 -15.23
C ALA A 645 26.62 -18.08 -16.64
N VAL A 646 25.98 -17.18 -17.39
CA VAL A 646 26.41 -16.77 -18.75
C VAL A 646 27.72 -15.96 -18.71
N GLY A 647 27.96 -15.18 -17.66
CA GLY A 647 29.20 -14.41 -17.53
C GLY A 647 29.26 -13.19 -18.44
N THR A 648 30.19 -13.16 -19.43
CA THR A 648 30.47 -11.95 -20.23
C THR A 648 29.69 -11.85 -21.54
N GLU A 649 29.29 -12.95 -22.15
CA GLU A 649 28.54 -12.99 -23.41
C GLU A 649 27.04 -13.11 -23.14
N ILE A 650 26.42 -11.98 -22.77
CA ILE A 650 25.02 -11.94 -22.34
C ILE A 650 24.12 -11.84 -23.57
N PRO A 651 23.17 -12.80 -23.80
CA PRO A 651 22.23 -12.74 -24.91
C PRO A 651 21.29 -11.54 -24.82
N ASP A 652 20.91 -10.96 -25.96
CA ASP A 652 20.02 -9.78 -26.03
C ASP A 652 18.67 -10.01 -25.33
N TRP A 653 18.08 -11.20 -25.50
CA TRP A 653 16.80 -11.53 -24.84
C TRP A 653 16.90 -11.46 -23.30
N LEU A 654 18.05 -11.86 -22.74
CA LEU A 654 18.27 -11.82 -21.28
C LEU A 654 18.43 -10.39 -20.76
N VAL A 655 19.06 -9.50 -21.55
CA VAL A 655 19.11 -8.07 -21.27
C VAL A 655 17.70 -7.47 -21.26
N VAL A 656 16.86 -7.83 -22.23
CA VAL A 656 15.46 -7.40 -22.32
C VAL A 656 14.66 -7.93 -21.12
N ALA A 657 14.75 -9.22 -20.83
CA ALA A 657 14.06 -9.83 -19.69
C ALA A 657 14.45 -9.17 -18.35
N HIS A 658 15.75 -8.88 -18.15
CA HIS A 658 16.20 -8.16 -16.96
C HIS A 658 15.64 -6.74 -16.91
N ARG A 659 15.64 -5.99 -18.04
CA ARG A 659 15.07 -4.63 -18.11
C ARG A 659 13.57 -4.63 -17.79
N GLU A 660 12.81 -5.56 -18.33
CA GLU A 660 11.40 -5.74 -18.00
C GLU A 660 11.19 -6.05 -16.52
N SER A 661 12.04 -6.91 -15.94
CA SER A 661 11.98 -7.23 -14.51
C SER A 661 12.15 -6.00 -13.62
N CYS A 662 12.86 -4.96 -14.08
CA CYS A 662 13.08 -3.72 -13.35
C CYS A 662 11.82 -2.85 -13.24
N THR A 663 10.79 -3.08 -14.06
CA THR A 663 9.51 -2.36 -13.99
C THR A 663 8.60 -2.86 -12.87
N HIS A 664 8.93 -4.01 -12.26
CA HIS A 664 8.13 -4.63 -11.21
C HIS A 664 8.69 -4.34 -9.81
N ASN A 665 7.80 -3.98 -8.90
CA ASN A 665 8.17 -3.69 -7.52
C ASN A 665 8.36 -4.98 -6.71
N LEU A 666 9.51 -5.07 -6.05
CA LEU A 666 9.78 -6.05 -5.01
C LEU A 666 9.38 -5.49 -3.65
N ARG A 667 8.86 -6.35 -2.80
CA ARG A 667 8.53 -6.00 -1.42
C ARG A 667 9.80 -5.99 -0.55
N GLU A 668 10.45 -4.83 -0.42
CA GLU A 668 11.71 -4.69 0.32
C GLU A 668 11.58 -4.82 1.85
N ASP A 669 10.35 -4.92 2.36
CA ASP A 669 10.04 -5.35 3.72
C ASP A 669 10.17 -6.88 3.93
N ILE A 670 10.43 -7.64 2.85
CA ILE A 670 10.75 -9.07 2.88
C ILE A 670 12.26 -9.23 2.63
N PRO A 671 13.03 -9.88 3.54
CA PRO A 671 14.49 -9.97 3.43
C PRO A 671 15.00 -10.57 2.12
N SER A 672 14.35 -11.62 1.59
CA SER A 672 14.71 -12.24 0.32
C SER A 672 14.52 -11.29 -0.87
N HIS A 673 13.40 -10.56 -0.91
CA HIS A 673 13.13 -9.57 -1.95
C HIS A 673 14.10 -8.39 -1.88
N ARG A 674 14.55 -8.01 -0.68
CA ARG A 674 15.54 -6.95 -0.49
C ARG A 674 16.89 -7.32 -1.09
N ARG A 675 17.35 -8.57 -0.86
CA ARG A 675 18.56 -9.08 -1.52
C ARG A 675 18.40 -9.13 -3.04
N LEU A 676 17.27 -9.64 -3.50
CA LEU A 676 16.96 -9.71 -4.93
C LEU A 676 16.94 -8.33 -5.59
N SER A 677 16.40 -7.31 -4.90
CA SER A 677 16.44 -5.92 -5.33
C SER A 677 17.87 -5.38 -5.42
N ALA A 678 18.75 -5.70 -4.45
CA ALA A 678 20.15 -5.30 -4.48
C ALA A 678 20.89 -5.93 -5.66
N HIS A 679 20.70 -7.23 -5.93
CA HIS A 679 21.26 -7.90 -7.10
C HIS A 679 20.73 -7.32 -8.41
N ARG A 680 19.46 -6.93 -8.50
CA ARG A 680 18.88 -6.28 -9.67
C ARG A 680 19.60 -4.98 -10.02
N TRP A 681 19.94 -4.15 -9.05
CA TRP A 681 20.71 -2.92 -9.26
C TRP A 681 22.18 -3.21 -9.60
N TYR A 682 22.77 -4.26 -9.03
CA TYR A 682 24.10 -4.74 -9.44
C TYR A 682 24.13 -5.10 -10.93
N TRP A 683 23.17 -5.93 -11.38
CA TRP A 683 23.07 -6.36 -12.78
C TRP A 683 22.77 -5.19 -13.73
N ARG A 684 21.97 -4.22 -13.31
CA ARG A 684 21.81 -2.99 -14.10
C ARG A 684 23.12 -2.28 -14.35
N GLY A 685 23.98 -2.15 -13.36
CA GLY A 685 25.29 -1.55 -13.53
C GLY A 685 26.25 -2.36 -14.40
N VAL A 686 26.06 -3.68 -14.49
CA VAL A 686 26.79 -4.56 -15.43
C VAL A 686 26.27 -4.35 -16.85
N LEU A 687 24.94 -4.35 -17.05
CA LEU A 687 24.27 -4.28 -18.36
C LEU A 687 24.23 -2.86 -18.95
N GLU A 688 24.32 -1.83 -18.13
CA GLU A 688 24.25 -0.42 -18.53
C GLU A 688 25.56 0.33 -18.12
N PRO A 689 26.69 0.11 -18.79
CA PRO A 689 27.99 0.67 -18.38
C PRO A 689 28.04 2.20 -18.28
N SER A 690 27.24 2.91 -19.10
CA SER A 690 27.13 4.38 -19.05
C SER A 690 26.60 4.91 -17.71
N ASN A 691 25.77 4.13 -17.03
CA ASN A 691 25.12 4.48 -15.75
C ASN A 691 25.67 3.66 -14.57
N ARG A 692 26.75 2.91 -14.78
CA ARG A 692 27.31 1.95 -13.82
C ARG A 692 27.53 2.53 -12.43
N ILE A 693 28.12 3.70 -12.33
CA ILE A 693 28.43 4.34 -11.03
C ILE A 693 27.14 4.59 -10.25
N SER A 694 26.12 5.15 -10.88
CA SER A 694 24.83 5.41 -10.25
C SER A 694 24.15 4.10 -9.82
N HIS A 695 24.08 3.12 -10.71
CA HIS A 695 23.44 1.83 -10.42
C HIS A 695 24.15 1.05 -9.31
N TRP A 696 25.48 1.03 -9.31
CA TRP A 696 26.24 0.35 -8.27
C TRP A 696 26.23 1.09 -6.93
N THR A 697 26.15 2.42 -6.93
CA THR A 697 25.91 3.19 -5.69
C THR A 697 24.59 2.80 -5.05
N GLU A 698 23.54 2.67 -5.84
CA GLU A 698 22.24 2.20 -5.37
C GLU A 698 22.30 0.73 -4.92
N ALA A 699 22.96 -0.14 -5.66
CA ALA A 699 23.16 -1.53 -5.26
C ALA A 699 23.86 -1.66 -3.90
N ILE A 700 24.91 -0.85 -3.65
CA ILE A 700 25.62 -0.80 -2.37
C ILE A 700 24.68 -0.42 -1.23
N SER A 701 23.86 0.60 -1.42
CA SER A 701 22.86 1.02 -0.43
C SER A 701 21.89 -0.14 -0.10
N ARG A 702 21.39 -0.83 -1.14
CA ARG A 702 20.46 -1.94 -0.99
C ARG A 702 21.08 -3.19 -0.38
N PHE A 703 22.34 -3.53 -0.74
CA PHE A 703 23.07 -4.61 -0.08
C PHE A 703 23.26 -4.34 1.41
N LYS A 704 23.59 -3.09 1.79
CA LYS A 704 23.68 -2.70 3.20
C LYS A 704 22.34 -2.87 3.92
N ALA A 705 21.24 -2.44 3.30
CA ALA A 705 19.89 -2.62 3.83
C ALA A 705 19.46 -4.09 3.92
N ALA A 706 19.97 -4.95 3.02
CA ALA A 706 19.75 -6.41 3.01
C ALA A 706 20.66 -7.17 3.98
N GLU A 707 21.43 -6.50 4.83
CA GLU A 707 22.44 -7.07 5.74
C GLU A 707 23.62 -7.78 5.00
N CYS A 708 23.77 -7.56 3.69
CA CYS A 708 24.84 -8.14 2.85
C CYS A 708 26.02 -7.17 2.76
N ARG A 709 26.78 -7.06 3.85
CA ARG A 709 27.87 -6.08 3.96
C ARG A 709 29.11 -6.45 3.16
N ASN A 710 29.40 -7.75 3.01
CA ASN A 710 30.53 -8.20 2.20
C ASN A 710 30.26 -7.94 0.71
N ALA A 711 29.07 -8.24 0.21
CA ALA A 711 28.65 -7.89 -1.16
C ALA A 711 28.75 -6.38 -1.42
N ALA A 712 28.31 -5.55 -0.47
CA ALA A 712 28.46 -4.10 -0.57
C ALA A 712 29.94 -3.66 -0.62
N ASN A 713 30.81 -4.26 0.19
CA ASN A 713 32.25 -3.97 0.22
C ASN A 713 32.95 -4.44 -1.07
N ASP A 714 32.58 -5.60 -1.59
CA ASP A 714 33.09 -6.10 -2.88
C ASP A 714 32.80 -5.11 -4.00
N LEU A 715 31.56 -4.58 -4.02
CA LEU A 715 31.14 -3.62 -5.04
C LEU A 715 31.82 -2.25 -4.88
N LEU A 716 32.03 -1.78 -3.63
CA LEU A 716 32.82 -0.58 -3.33
C LEU A 716 34.25 -0.74 -3.82
N ALA A 717 34.89 -1.91 -3.60
CA ALA A 717 36.23 -2.19 -4.06
C ALA A 717 36.30 -2.22 -5.60
N MET A 718 35.27 -2.67 -6.30
CA MET A 718 35.19 -2.61 -7.77
C MET A 718 35.12 -1.17 -8.26
N LEU A 719 34.27 -0.34 -7.67
CA LEU A 719 34.13 1.07 -8.01
C LEU A 719 35.46 1.84 -7.78
N SER A 720 36.16 1.55 -6.67
CA SER A 720 37.45 2.23 -6.35
C SER A 720 38.57 1.87 -7.31
N LYS A 721 38.49 0.71 -7.96
CA LYS A 721 39.46 0.25 -8.97
C LYS A 721 39.14 0.71 -10.39
N GLY A 722 38.03 1.39 -10.59
CA GLY A 722 37.61 1.89 -11.89
C GLY A 722 37.14 0.77 -12.85
N ILE A 723 36.71 -0.39 -12.29
CA ILE A 723 36.26 -1.56 -13.07
C ILE A 723 34.76 -1.42 -13.35
#